data_461b0f1f536f1e89b6d5829928f2c235
#
_entry.id   461b0f1f536f1e89b6d5829928f2c235
#
_cell.length_a   1.000
_cell.length_b   1.000
_cell.length_c   1.000
_cell.angle_alpha   90.00
_cell.angle_beta   90.00
_cell.angle_gamma   90.00
#
_symmetry.space_group_name_H-M   'P 1'
#
loop_
_entity.id
_entity.type
_entity.pdbx_description
1 polymer ?
#
loop_
_entity_poly.entity_id
_entity_poly.type
_entity_poly.pdbx_seq_one_letter_code
_entity_poly.pdbx_strand_id
1 'polypeptide(L)'
;MHDIDKLISEMTLEEKAGLCSGADFWHTKKVDRLGIPDVMVSDGPHGLRKQDIDTVDPNESIEAVCFPAACATACSFDRELMLSMGETLGEECRAEDVSVLLGPAVNIKRSPLCGRNFEYISEDPYLAGELSAAYINGVQSKNVGTSIKHFAANSQETRRMTCSSDMSERTLREIYFPAFEAAVKKAQPWTVMCSYNLINGEYSSENDNLLNKVLRDEWGFKGYVMSDWGAVNDRVKGLAAGLDLEMPSSNGLNDAKIVEAVKNGTLDEKVLDTAVKRILEQVYRYRDVKGGEHIFDRSADHKKAADIAKECMVLLKNDGALPLPHSNAKIAFIGAFAKDPRIQGGGSSHINTKNISNALDSAAKYSDVSYAEGYERESNDTNPALLEEAVQLAADSDVAVIFAGLPDSFESEGYDRKHMRMPNCQNELIDEICKVQENVIVVLHNGSPVEMPWNDKVSAVLEVYLCGEATGEATADILFGKANPCGKLAETIPMKLSDTPCYLTFPGDRHAEYNEGVFIGYRYYDKKEMAVRYPFGHGLSYTTFEYSDIKLSDTAVGDDDILTVNAVITNTGNCAGKEIVQLYVADKSGFAVRPEKELKDFIKIELQPGERKTVTFRLDKRAFSYYNEELGDWYAPNGKYDIMIASSSRDIRLTAEVTHKTAVKLPFVATENTVFGEFMDYAEGKATIDLLFSKVAKGLLGGDHFEPEAVRSMIGSMPLRQIRSFGGISDELLQQAVDMLNKDFGGFKAQM
;
A
#
# COMPACT_ATOMS: atom_id res chain seq x y z
N MET A 1 -32.71 -17.96 8.40
CA MET A 1 -31.99 -17.69 7.12
C MET A 1 -33.04 -17.27 6.12
N HIS A 2 -32.95 -16.07 5.56
CA HIS A 2 -33.91 -15.54 4.59
C HIS A 2 -33.78 -16.29 3.26
N ASP A 3 -34.89 -16.54 2.60
CA ASP A 3 -34.90 -17.07 1.21
C ASP A 3 -34.76 -15.87 0.26
N ILE A 4 -33.51 -15.49 0.00
CA ILE A 4 -33.18 -14.31 -0.82
C ILE A 4 -33.65 -14.49 -2.25
N ASP A 5 -33.56 -15.71 -2.83
CA ASP A 5 -34.00 -15.97 -4.20
C ASP A 5 -35.55 -15.79 -4.31
N LYS A 6 -36.28 -16.20 -3.28
CA LYS A 6 -37.73 -15.94 -3.20
C LYS A 6 -38.03 -14.44 -3.11
N LEU A 7 -37.33 -13.71 -2.23
CA LEU A 7 -37.50 -12.25 -2.12
C LEU A 7 -37.26 -11.54 -3.45
N ILE A 8 -36.20 -11.90 -4.19
CA ILE A 8 -35.90 -11.34 -5.51
C ILE A 8 -37.04 -11.65 -6.51
N SER A 9 -37.57 -12.85 -6.47
CA SER A 9 -38.70 -13.23 -7.35
C SER A 9 -40.01 -12.48 -7.07
N GLU A 10 -40.19 -11.96 -5.86
CA GLU A 10 -41.35 -11.17 -5.43
C GLU A 10 -41.18 -9.67 -5.64
N MET A 11 -39.96 -9.20 -5.97
CA MET A 11 -39.67 -7.79 -6.24
C MET A 11 -40.16 -7.33 -7.60
N THR A 12 -40.56 -6.06 -7.67
CA THR A 12 -40.72 -5.39 -8.95
C THR A 12 -39.38 -5.00 -9.53
N LEU A 13 -39.34 -4.75 -10.82
CA LEU A 13 -38.11 -4.30 -11.48
C LEU A 13 -37.57 -2.98 -10.89
N GLU A 14 -38.46 -2.07 -10.53
CA GLU A 14 -38.19 -0.79 -9.90
C GLU A 14 -37.59 -0.96 -8.48
N GLU A 15 -38.07 -1.93 -7.70
CA GLU A 15 -37.53 -2.26 -6.38
C GLU A 15 -36.12 -2.86 -6.50
N LYS A 16 -35.90 -3.77 -7.45
CA LYS A 16 -34.57 -4.34 -7.74
C LYS A 16 -33.57 -3.25 -8.12
N ALA A 17 -33.92 -2.41 -9.10
CA ALA A 17 -33.07 -1.28 -9.52
C ALA A 17 -32.81 -0.31 -8.37
N GLY A 18 -33.82 -0.03 -7.55
CA GLY A 18 -33.71 0.80 -6.37
C GLY A 18 -32.72 0.29 -5.34
N LEU A 19 -32.68 -1.04 -5.07
CA LEU A 19 -31.71 -1.62 -4.13
C LEU A 19 -30.26 -1.49 -4.61
N CYS A 20 -30.02 -1.29 -5.90
CA CYS A 20 -28.70 -1.07 -6.46
C CYS A 20 -28.19 0.39 -6.36
N SER A 21 -28.89 1.25 -5.62
CA SER A 21 -28.42 2.60 -5.27
C SER A 21 -28.78 2.96 -3.83
N GLY A 22 -28.04 3.93 -3.24
CA GLY A 22 -28.29 4.40 -1.89
C GLY A 22 -29.68 4.99 -1.72
N ALA A 23 -30.22 4.96 -0.49
CA ALA A 23 -31.41 5.70 -0.10
C ALA A 23 -31.09 7.19 0.08
N ASP A 24 -29.95 7.46 0.68
CA ASP A 24 -29.38 8.77 1.00
C ASP A 24 -27.85 8.71 0.86
N PHE A 25 -27.15 9.50 1.63
CA PHE A 25 -25.69 9.57 1.59
C PHE A 25 -25.00 8.36 2.24
N TRP A 26 -25.67 7.66 3.18
CA TRP A 26 -25.07 6.60 4.01
C TRP A 26 -25.84 5.30 4.07
N HIS A 27 -27.12 5.26 3.64
CA HIS A 27 -27.96 4.08 3.79
C HIS A 27 -28.25 3.37 2.47
N THR A 28 -28.36 2.05 2.53
CA THR A 28 -28.99 1.27 1.48
C THR A 28 -30.51 1.49 1.49
N LYS A 29 -31.20 1.22 0.37
CA LYS A 29 -32.66 1.31 0.34
C LYS A 29 -33.31 0.12 1.03
N LYS A 30 -34.43 0.39 1.74
CA LYS A 30 -35.34 -0.63 2.26
C LYS A 30 -36.45 -0.95 1.27
N VAL A 31 -37.10 -2.11 1.41
CA VAL A 31 -38.32 -2.47 0.70
C VAL A 31 -39.35 -2.92 1.74
N ASP A 32 -40.12 -1.96 2.27
CA ASP A 32 -41.07 -2.19 3.38
C ASP A 32 -42.09 -3.29 3.08
N ARG A 33 -42.59 -3.39 1.84
CA ARG A 33 -43.55 -4.41 1.39
C ARG A 33 -43.03 -5.84 1.56
N LEU A 34 -41.72 -6.03 1.45
CA LEU A 34 -41.07 -7.34 1.57
C LEU A 34 -40.30 -7.51 2.89
N GLY A 35 -40.37 -6.50 3.77
CA GLY A 35 -39.67 -6.51 5.04
C GLY A 35 -38.16 -6.48 4.91
N ILE A 36 -37.62 -5.91 3.81
CA ILE A 36 -36.18 -5.74 3.60
C ILE A 36 -35.76 -4.48 4.31
N PRO A 37 -34.85 -4.58 5.30
CA PRO A 37 -34.35 -3.40 6.04
C PRO A 37 -33.27 -2.66 5.25
N ASP A 38 -33.04 -1.41 5.60
CA ASP A 38 -31.85 -0.67 5.26
C ASP A 38 -30.69 -0.99 6.22
N VAL A 39 -29.50 -0.67 5.79
CA VAL A 39 -28.26 -0.71 6.62
C VAL A 39 -27.43 0.53 6.34
N MET A 40 -26.72 0.98 7.37
CA MET A 40 -25.82 2.13 7.29
C MET A 40 -24.40 1.68 6.95
N VAL A 41 -23.72 2.40 6.04
CA VAL A 41 -22.28 2.37 5.84
C VAL A 41 -21.69 3.68 6.34
N SER A 42 -20.44 3.68 6.81
CA SER A 42 -19.81 4.88 7.38
C SER A 42 -18.32 4.93 7.07
N ASP A 43 -17.81 6.12 6.83
CA ASP A 43 -16.38 6.37 6.81
C ASP A 43 -15.74 6.12 8.17
N GLY A 44 -14.40 5.99 8.17
CA GLY A 44 -13.60 5.93 9.38
C GLY A 44 -12.58 4.81 9.40
N PRO A 45 -11.53 4.83 8.53
CA PRO A 45 -10.52 3.77 8.50
C PRO A 45 -9.64 3.71 9.76
N HIS A 46 -9.61 4.78 10.57
CA HIS A 46 -8.85 4.85 11.82
C HIS A 46 -9.64 5.45 13.01
N GLY A 47 -10.97 5.39 12.94
CA GLY A 47 -11.94 5.85 13.92
C GLY A 47 -13.30 5.94 13.24
N LEU A 48 -14.40 5.86 13.98
CA LEU A 48 -15.73 5.91 13.39
C LEU A 48 -16.14 7.34 13.03
N ARG A 49 -16.41 7.61 11.74
CA ARG A 49 -16.91 8.91 11.25
C ARG A 49 -18.37 8.81 10.86
N LYS A 50 -19.22 8.45 11.81
CA LYS A 50 -20.67 8.41 11.58
C LYS A 50 -21.25 9.82 11.56
N GLN A 51 -21.99 10.13 10.49
CA GLN A 51 -22.73 11.37 10.34
C GLN A 51 -24.23 11.10 10.41
N ASP A 52 -24.98 12.02 11.03
CA ASP A 52 -26.44 11.97 10.97
C ASP A 52 -26.92 12.48 9.61
N ILE A 53 -28.08 11.98 9.15
CA ILE A 53 -28.63 12.28 7.81
C ILE A 53 -28.90 13.78 7.60
N ASP A 54 -29.17 14.52 8.68
CA ASP A 54 -29.46 15.95 8.64
C ASP A 54 -28.21 16.83 8.81
N THR A 55 -27.02 16.22 8.88
CA THR A 55 -25.75 16.95 9.04
C THR A 55 -25.42 17.75 7.78
N VAL A 56 -25.35 19.08 7.94
CA VAL A 56 -25.04 20.02 6.84
C VAL A 56 -23.54 20.23 6.69
N ASP A 57 -22.79 20.20 7.80
CA ASP A 57 -21.34 20.34 7.80
C ASP A 57 -20.67 18.99 7.50
N PRO A 58 -19.92 18.85 6.41
CA PRO A 58 -19.24 17.59 6.08
C PRO A 58 -18.19 17.17 7.13
N ASN A 59 -17.77 18.07 8.01
CA ASN A 59 -16.83 17.77 9.09
C ASN A 59 -17.53 17.37 10.41
N GLU A 60 -18.84 17.55 10.51
CA GLU A 60 -19.60 17.18 11.69
C GLU A 60 -19.89 15.68 11.67
N SER A 61 -19.50 14.97 12.72
CA SER A 61 -19.77 13.56 12.96
C SER A 61 -19.89 13.30 14.45
N ILE A 62 -20.32 12.09 14.83
CA ILE A 62 -20.30 11.71 16.25
C ILE A 62 -18.87 11.83 16.78
N GLU A 63 -18.76 12.04 18.09
CA GLU A 63 -17.48 11.98 18.77
C GLU A 63 -17.02 10.53 18.86
N ALA A 64 -15.81 10.24 18.36
CA ALA A 64 -15.21 8.90 18.33
C ALA A 64 -13.73 8.96 18.69
N VAL A 65 -13.13 7.79 18.98
CA VAL A 65 -11.70 7.69 19.23
C VAL A 65 -10.95 7.76 17.90
N CYS A 66 -9.97 8.65 17.82
CA CYS A 66 -9.06 8.76 16.69
C CYS A 66 -7.83 7.91 16.94
N PHE A 67 -7.77 6.72 16.32
CA PHE A 67 -6.60 5.87 16.30
C PHE A 67 -5.51 6.42 15.36
N PRO A 68 -4.26 5.92 15.43
CA PRO A 68 -3.24 6.28 14.45
C PRO A 68 -3.68 6.00 13.01
N ALA A 69 -3.43 6.95 12.10
CA ALA A 69 -3.72 6.82 10.68
C ALA A 69 -2.85 5.74 10.02
N ALA A 70 -3.20 5.32 8.80
CA ALA A 70 -2.51 4.21 8.14
C ALA A 70 -1.00 4.47 7.90
N CYS A 71 -0.58 5.72 7.65
CA CYS A 71 0.85 6.07 7.53
C CYS A 71 1.64 5.73 8.81
N ALA A 72 1.00 5.83 9.98
CA ALA A 72 1.61 5.45 11.25
C ALA A 72 1.46 3.96 11.53
N THR A 73 0.23 3.39 11.47
CA THR A 73 0.00 1.98 11.79
C THR A 73 0.79 1.03 10.89
N ALA A 74 1.06 1.39 9.65
CA ALA A 74 1.90 0.63 8.75
C ALA A 74 3.34 0.43 9.27
N CYS A 75 3.87 1.41 10.01
CA CYS A 75 5.20 1.34 10.60
C CYS A 75 5.31 0.31 11.74
N SER A 76 4.19 -0.19 12.24
CA SER A 76 4.18 -1.27 13.23
C SER A 76 4.66 -2.61 12.67
N PHE A 77 4.48 -2.89 11.37
CA PHE A 77 4.70 -4.21 10.75
C PHE A 77 4.10 -5.33 11.60
N ASP A 78 2.89 -5.12 12.10
CA ASP A 78 2.29 -5.97 13.12
C ASP A 78 0.84 -6.35 12.75
N ARG A 79 0.68 -7.61 12.33
CA ARG A 79 -0.63 -8.17 11.95
C ARG A 79 -1.59 -8.26 13.14
N GLU A 80 -1.06 -8.57 14.34
CA GLU A 80 -1.87 -8.72 15.56
C GLU A 80 -2.38 -7.35 16.04
N LEU A 81 -1.55 -6.32 15.94
CA LEU A 81 -1.94 -4.95 16.25
C LEU A 81 -3.07 -4.49 15.32
N MET A 82 -2.95 -4.73 13.99
CA MET A 82 -3.97 -4.35 13.03
C MET A 82 -5.28 -5.13 13.23
N LEU A 83 -5.19 -6.42 13.56
CA LEU A 83 -6.34 -7.23 13.94
C LEU A 83 -7.05 -6.63 15.17
N SER A 84 -6.29 -6.34 16.22
CA SER A 84 -6.83 -5.78 17.48
C SER A 84 -7.44 -4.40 17.31
N MET A 85 -6.83 -3.53 16.47
CA MET A 85 -7.43 -2.22 16.11
C MET A 85 -8.75 -2.43 15.35
N GLY A 86 -8.78 -3.35 14.39
CA GLY A 86 -9.98 -3.71 13.65
C GLY A 86 -11.10 -4.25 14.54
N GLU A 87 -10.78 -5.07 15.55
CA GLU A 87 -11.75 -5.55 16.53
C GLU A 87 -12.42 -4.40 17.30
N THR A 88 -11.64 -3.43 17.75
CA THR A 88 -12.17 -2.26 18.48
C THR A 88 -13.08 -1.42 17.57
N LEU A 89 -12.64 -1.10 16.35
CA LEU A 89 -13.46 -0.37 15.38
C LEU A 89 -14.76 -1.13 15.04
N GLY A 90 -14.70 -2.45 14.96
CA GLY A 90 -15.89 -3.29 14.77
C GLY A 90 -16.86 -3.21 15.93
N GLU A 91 -16.39 -3.13 17.18
CA GLU A 91 -17.21 -2.93 18.36
C GLU A 91 -17.87 -1.54 18.39
N GLU A 92 -17.10 -0.49 18.06
CA GLU A 92 -17.64 0.87 17.91
C GLU A 92 -18.74 0.93 16.84
N CYS A 93 -18.50 0.31 15.67
CA CYS A 93 -19.50 0.21 14.60
C CYS A 93 -20.78 -0.52 15.05
N ARG A 94 -20.65 -1.60 15.83
CA ARG A 94 -21.82 -2.32 16.37
C ARG A 94 -22.60 -1.49 17.37
N ALA A 95 -21.92 -0.72 18.22
CA ALA A 95 -22.57 0.17 19.19
C ALA A 95 -23.36 1.28 18.50
N GLU A 96 -22.91 1.72 17.33
CA GLU A 96 -23.48 2.80 16.55
C GLU A 96 -24.38 2.33 15.39
N ASP A 97 -24.72 1.05 15.30
CA ASP A 97 -25.54 0.42 14.24
C ASP A 97 -24.99 0.69 12.81
N VAL A 98 -23.67 0.65 12.64
CA VAL A 98 -22.98 0.73 11.36
C VAL A 98 -22.69 -0.67 10.84
N SER A 99 -23.17 -0.98 9.64
CA SER A 99 -23.05 -2.33 9.06
C SER A 99 -21.74 -2.56 8.30
N VAL A 100 -21.20 -1.50 7.67
CA VAL A 100 -19.97 -1.56 6.88
C VAL A 100 -19.12 -0.33 7.18
N LEU A 101 -17.87 -0.56 7.61
CA LEU A 101 -16.85 0.47 7.75
C LEU A 101 -16.09 0.64 6.43
N LEU A 102 -16.04 1.88 5.90
CA LEU A 102 -15.42 2.22 4.61
C LEU A 102 -13.89 2.33 4.76
N GLY A 103 -13.26 1.19 4.83
CA GLY A 103 -11.82 1.00 4.97
C GLY A 103 -11.45 -0.48 4.99
N PRO A 104 -10.14 -0.80 4.98
CA PRO A 104 -8.99 0.11 4.93
C PRO A 104 -8.73 0.67 3.53
N ALA A 105 -7.98 1.79 3.44
CA ALA A 105 -7.51 2.36 2.19
C ALA A 105 -6.09 1.84 1.89
N VAL A 106 -5.89 1.20 0.72
CA VAL A 106 -4.69 0.41 0.44
C VAL A 106 -3.98 0.77 -0.86
N ASN A 107 -4.30 1.93 -1.44
CA ASN A 107 -3.61 2.38 -2.63
C ASN A 107 -2.11 2.56 -2.35
N ILE A 108 -1.29 2.30 -3.35
CA ILE A 108 0.17 2.37 -3.22
C ILE A 108 0.62 3.84 -3.16
N LYS A 109 1.54 4.14 -2.24
CA LYS A 109 2.21 5.44 -2.11
C LYS A 109 3.19 5.63 -3.27
N ARG A 110 2.65 6.04 -4.44
CA ARG A 110 3.41 6.22 -5.69
C ARG A 110 4.31 7.45 -5.65
N SER A 111 3.76 8.55 -5.13
CA SER A 111 4.45 9.82 -4.98
C SER A 111 4.29 10.34 -3.56
N PRO A 112 5.33 10.92 -2.95
CA PRO A 112 5.19 11.58 -1.64
C PRO A 112 4.26 12.79 -1.68
N LEU A 113 3.86 13.26 -2.87
CA LEU A 113 2.96 14.40 -3.03
C LEU A 113 1.48 14.03 -3.02
N CYS A 114 1.10 12.75 -3.15
CA CYS A 114 -0.32 12.36 -3.13
C CYS A 114 -0.97 12.79 -1.82
N GLY A 115 -2.06 13.57 -1.92
CA GLY A 115 -2.72 14.19 -0.78
C GLY A 115 -3.29 13.20 0.23
N ARG A 116 -3.60 11.96 -0.19
CA ARG A 116 -4.16 10.88 0.65
C ARG A 116 -3.12 9.87 1.16
N ASN A 117 -1.82 10.13 1.01
CA ASN A 117 -0.79 9.20 1.51
C ASN A 117 -0.90 8.90 3.01
N PHE A 118 -1.43 9.85 3.80
CA PHE A 118 -1.62 9.64 5.24
C PHE A 118 -2.59 8.49 5.58
N GLU A 119 -3.56 8.20 4.70
CA GLU A 119 -4.51 7.10 4.90
C GLU A 119 -4.16 5.82 4.15
N TYR A 120 -3.08 5.83 3.33
CA TYR A 120 -2.57 4.66 2.63
C TYR A 120 -1.45 3.97 3.41
N ILE A 121 -1.39 2.65 3.32
CA ILE A 121 -0.52 1.84 4.18
C ILE A 121 0.94 1.98 3.75
N SER A 122 1.32 1.66 2.50
CA SER A 122 2.73 1.51 2.14
C SER A 122 3.02 1.78 0.66
N GLU A 123 4.30 1.96 0.34
CA GLU A 123 4.85 1.81 -1.01
C GLU A 123 5.04 0.34 -1.41
N ASP A 124 5.03 -0.57 -0.42
CA ASP A 124 5.20 -2.00 -0.62
C ASP A 124 3.85 -2.73 -0.65
N PRO A 125 3.51 -3.42 -1.76
CA PRO A 125 2.22 -4.09 -1.91
C PRO A 125 2.05 -5.30 -0.99
N TYR A 126 3.13 -5.98 -0.58
CA TYR A 126 3.06 -7.11 0.34
C TYR A 126 2.70 -6.63 1.75
N LEU A 127 3.41 -5.63 2.26
CA LEU A 127 3.11 -5.03 3.57
C LEU A 127 1.67 -4.50 3.60
N ALA A 128 1.25 -3.76 2.56
CA ALA A 128 -0.10 -3.23 2.47
C ALA A 128 -1.17 -4.35 2.49
N GLY A 129 -0.92 -5.45 1.79
CA GLY A 129 -1.83 -6.60 1.74
C GLY A 129 -1.97 -7.32 3.06
N GLU A 130 -0.86 -7.58 3.76
CA GLU A 130 -0.84 -8.31 5.03
C GLU A 130 -1.55 -7.52 6.15
N LEU A 131 -1.25 -6.24 6.27
CA LEU A 131 -1.83 -5.40 7.31
C LEU A 131 -3.32 -5.13 7.07
N SER A 132 -3.72 -4.93 5.80
CA SER A 132 -5.14 -4.75 5.46
C SER A 132 -5.97 -6.00 5.70
N ALA A 133 -5.45 -7.18 5.37
CA ALA A 133 -6.15 -8.44 5.64
C ALA A 133 -6.36 -8.67 7.14
N ALA A 134 -5.37 -8.34 7.96
CA ALA A 134 -5.48 -8.42 9.41
C ALA A 134 -6.54 -7.45 9.97
N TYR A 135 -6.52 -6.19 9.52
CA TYR A 135 -7.52 -5.18 9.87
C TYR A 135 -8.95 -5.63 9.51
N ILE A 136 -9.16 -6.12 8.28
CA ILE A 136 -10.46 -6.59 7.80
C ILE A 136 -10.96 -7.75 8.66
N ASN A 137 -10.09 -8.72 8.96
CA ASN A 137 -10.45 -9.84 9.85
C ASN A 137 -10.86 -9.35 11.25
N GLY A 138 -10.18 -8.34 11.79
CA GLY A 138 -10.54 -7.73 13.07
C GLY A 138 -11.94 -7.14 13.07
N VAL A 139 -12.25 -6.23 12.15
CA VAL A 139 -13.56 -5.59 12.02
C VAL A 139 -14.65 -6.65 11.80
N GLN A 140 -14.42 -7.57 10.87
CA GLN A 140 -15.41 -8.60 10.51
C GLN A 140 -15.64 -9.65 11.61
N SER A 141 -14.70 -9.82 12.54
CA SER A 141 -14.87 -10.67 13.73
C SER A 141 -16.03 -10.20 14.64
N LYS A 142 -16.38 -8.91 14.54
CA LYS A 142 -17.49 -8.29 15.29
C LYS A 142 -18.79 -8.26 14.49
N ASN A 143 -18.86 -9.00 13.39
CA ASN A 143 -19.98 -9.01 12.46
C ASN A 143 -20.32 -7.62 11.89
N VAL A 144 -19.29 -6.87 11.53
CA VAL A 144 -19.35 -5.61 10.79
C VAL A 144 -18.56 -5.82 9.50
N GLY A 145 -19.10 -5.37 8.37
CA GLY A 145 -18.41 -5.45 7.09
C GLY A 145 -17.31 -4.40 6.97
N THR A 146 -16.41 -4.62 6.03
CA THR A 146 -15.41 -3.64 5.58
C THR A 146 -15.59 -3.37 4.09
N SER A 147 -15.21 -2.17 3.65
CA SER A 147 -15.08 -1.84 2.25
C SER A 147 -13.66 -1.44 1.94
N ILE A 148 -12.85 -2.40 1.49
CA ILE A 148 -11.48 -2.10 1.08
C ILE A 148 -11.48 -1.15 -0.12
N LYS A 149 -10.62 -0.11 -0.09
CA LYS A 149 -10.66 1.00 -1.04
C LYS A 149 -9.27 1.51 -1.40
N HIS A 150 -9.09 2.18 -2.55
CA HIS A 150 -10.02 2.39 -3.65
C HIS A 150 -9.57 1.52 -4.83
N PHE A 151 -10.36 0.60 -5.31
CA PHE A 151 -9.99 -0.40 -6.31
C PHE A 151 -10.18 0.14 -7.73
N ALA A 152 -9.08 0.54 -8.44
CA ALA A 152 -7.69 0.49 -8.05
C ALA A 152 -6.92 1.69 -8.60
N ALA A 153 -5.64 1.78 -8.19
CA ALA A 153 -4.66 2.75 -8.72
C ALA A 153 -5.08 4.23 -8.58
N ASN A 154 -5.78 4.60 -7.50
CA ASN A 154 -6.06 5.98 -7.13
C ASN A 154 -4.87 6.55 -6.32
N SER A 155 -3.77 6.91 -7.00
CA SER A 155 -2.53 7.35 -6.37
C SER A 155 -2.21 8.84 -6.58
N GLN A 156 -3.22 9.64 -6.92
CA GLN A 156 -3.20 11.11 -6.98
C GLN A 156 -4.59 11.67 -6.74
N GLU A 157 -4.65 12.91 -6.23
CA GLU A 157 -5.91 13.63 -6.02
C GLU A 157 -6.25 14.56 -7.19
N THR A 158 -5.23 15.11 -7.82
CA THR A 158 -5.38 15.98 -9.00
C THR A 158 -6.16 15.26 -10.09
N ARG A 159 -7.37 15.78 -10.41
CA ARG A 159 -8.27 15.23 -11.44
C ARG A 159 -8.65 13.76 -11.22
N ARG A 160 -8.66 13.28 -9.99
CA ARG A 160 -8.92 11.88 -9.66
C ARG A 160 -10.18 11.29 -10.31
N MET A 161 -11.20 12.14 -10.58
CA MET A 161 -12.46 11.71 -11.19
C MET A 161 -12.42 11.62 -12.73
N THR A 162 -11.36 12.06 -13.39
CA THR A 162 -11.29 12.14 -14.86
C THR A 162 -9.93 11.79 -15.44
N CYS A 163 -8.97 11.43 -14.60
CA CYS A 163 -7.64 11.00 -15.00
C CYS A 163 -7.60 9.50 -15.24
N SER A 164 -6.92 9.06 -16.31
CA SER A 164 -6.60 7.66 -16.55
C SER A 164 -5.24 7.30 -15.97
N SER A 165 -5.20 6.28 -15.12
CA SER A 165 -3.97 5.64 -14.62
C SER A 165 -3.54 4.59 -15.65
N ASP A 166 -2.51 4.92 -16.45
CA ASP A 166 -2.11 4.12 -17.60
C ASP A 166 -0.84 3.32 -17.28
N MET A 167 -0.93 1.98 -17.37
CA MET A 167 0.16 1.09 -17.04
C MET A 167 -0.01 -0.30 -17.64
N SER A 168 1.08 -1.08 -17.69
CA SER A 168 1.05 -2.47 -18.16
C SER A 168 0.29 -3.37 -17.20
N GLU A 169 -0.19 -4.52 -17.70
CA GLU A 169 -0.82 -5.55 -16.88
C GLU A 169 0.13 -6.04 -15.78
N ARG A 170 1.43 -6.22 -16.11
CA ARG A 170 2.45 -6.58 -15.14
C ARG A 170 2.52 -5.59 -13.97
N THR A 171 2.49 -4.30 -14.26
CA THR A 171 2.53 -3.25 -13.24
C THR A 171 1.29 -3.30 -12.33
N LEU A 172 0.10 -3.46 -12.92
CA LEU A 172 -1.13 -3.66 -12.16
C LEU A 172 -1.02 -4.86 -11.23
N ARG A 173 -0.57 -6.01 -11.74
CA ARG A 173 -0.49 -7.29 -11.03
C ARG A 173 0.58 -7.35 -9.94
N GLU A 174 1.72 -6.70 -10.16
CA GLU A 174 2.83 -6.75 -9.19
C GLU A 174 2.77 -5.64 -8.14
N ILE A 175 2.13 -4.50 -8.43
CA ILE A 175 2.17 -3.31 -7.57
C ILE A 175 0.78 -2.89 -7.08
N TYR A 176 -0.18 -2.67 -7.98
CA TYR A 176 -1.44 -1.99 -7.60
C TYR A 176 -2.56 -2.94 -7.17
N PHE A 177 -2.50 -4.20 -7.54
CA PHE A 177 -3.50 -5.21 -7.18
C PHE A 177 -3.17 -6.05 -5.93
N PRO A 178 -1.90 -6.31 -5.55
CA PRO A 178 -1.63 -7.34 -4.53
C PRO A 178 -2.22 -7.06 -3.15
N ALA A 179 -2.36 -5.79 -2.75
CA ALA A 179 -3.02 -5.46 -1.48
C ALA A 179 -4.51 -5.88 -1.48
N PHE A 180 -5.22 -5.65 -2.59
CA PHE A 180 -6.60 -6.07 -2.78
C PHE A 180 -6.72 -7.59 -2.93
N GLU A 181 -5.82 -8.21 -3.70
CA GLU A 181 -5.75 -9.67 -3.85
C GLU A 181 -5.58 -10.37 -2.50
N ALA A 182 -4.63 -9.88 -1.69
CA ALA A 182 -4.38 -10.42 -0.36
C ALA A 182 -5.60 -10.28 0.56
N ALA A 183 -6.24 -9.11 0.57
CA ALA A 183 -7.45 -8.86 1.35
C ALA A 183 -8.61 -9.79 0.94
N VAL A 184 -8.84 -9.96 -0.36
CA VAL A 184 -9.88 -10.87 -0.86
C VAL A 184 -9.57 -12.31 -0.49
N LYS A 185 -8.35 -12.79 -0.77
CA LYS A 185 -7.99 -14.20 -0.55
C LYS A 185 -7.85 -14.58 0.93
N LYS A 186 -7.42 -13.64 1.80
CA LYS A 186 -7.15 -13.90 3.23
C LYS A 186 -8.28 -13.49 4.17
N ALA A 187 -9.12 -12.51 3.77
CA ALA A 187 -10.12 -11.94 4.67
C ALA A 187 -11.54 -11.88 4.08
N GLN A 188 -11.72 -11.98 2.76
CA GLN A 188 -13.03 -11.87 2.11
C GLN A 188 -13.83 -10.66 2.62
N PRO A 189 -13.42 -9.41 2.32
CA PRO A 189 -14.15 -8.23 2.75
C PRO A 189 -15.61 -8.32 2.27
N TRP A 190 -16.55 -7.79 3.08
CA TRP A 190 -17.96 -7.84 2.67
C TRP A 190 -18.22 -7.00 1.44
N THR A 191 -17.44 -5.94 1.27
CA THR A 191 -17.54 -5.04 0.12
C THR A 191 -16.17 -4.58 -0.37
N VAL A 192 -16.14 -4.16 -1.64
CA VAL A 192 -15.00 -3.47 -2.27
C VAL A 192 -15.52 -2.16 -2.82
N MET A 193 -14.83 -1.06 -2.57
CA MET A 193 -15.14 0.23 -3.18
C MET A 193 -14.27 0.44 -4.42
N CYS A 194 -14.89 0.59 -5.60
CA CYS A 194 -14.15 0.96 -6.81
C CYS A 194 -13.67 2.41 -6.74
N SER A 195 -12.58 2.72 -7.42
CA SER A 195 -11.98 4.05 -7.42
C SER A 195 -12.66 5.02 -8.39
N TYR A 196 -12.36 6.31 -8.26
CA TYR A 196 -12.86 7.36 -9.15
C TYR A 196 -12.27 7.33 -10.55
N ASN A 197 -10.97 6.99 -10.65
CA ASN A 197 -10.15 7.15 -11.84
C ASN A 197 -10.47 6.11 -12.93
N LEU A 198 -10.02 6.41 -14.15
CA LEU A 198 -9.95 5.41 -15.20
C LEU A 198 -8.67 4.56 -15.00
N ILE A 199 -8.72 3.32 -15.50
CA ILE A 199 -7.56 2.45 -15.66
C ILE A 199 -7.44 2.13 -17.14
N ASN A 200 -6.32 2.51 -17.75
CA ASN A 200 -6.08 2.30 -19.19
C ASN A 200 -7.26 2.77 -20.08
N GLY A 201 -7.83 3.93 -19.75
CA GLY A 201 -8.90 4.56 -20.52
C GLY A 201 -10.32 4.15 -20.18
N GLU A 202 -10.54 3.24 -19.20
CA GLU A 202 -11.86 2.79 -18.76
C GLU A 202 -12.09 3.08 -17.29
N TYR A 203 -13.23 3.69 -16.93
CA TYR A 203 -13.57 3.98 -15.54
C TYR A 203 -13.59 2.71 -14.68
N SER A 204 -12.98 2.74 -13.51
CA SER A 204 -12.95 1.61 -12.58
C SER A 204 -14.35 1.07 -12.26
N SER A 205 -15.35 1.97 -12.19
CA SER A 205 -16.75 1.64 -11.92
C SER A 205 -17.47 0.89 -13.03
N GLU A 206 -16.92 0.82 -14.24
CA GLU A 206 -17.53 0.15 -15.41
C GLU A 206 -16.57 -0.79 -16.15
N ASN A 207 -15.45 -1.15 -15.50
CA ASN A 207 -14.41 -1.98 -16.08
C ASN A 207 -14.67 -3.47 -15.78
N ASP A 208 -15.15 -4.20 -16.77
CA ASP A 208 -15.47 -5.64 -16.68
C ASP A 208 -14.25 -6.49 -16.32
N ASN A 209 -13.08 -6.15 -16.91
CA ASN A 209 -11.84 -6.87 -16.61
C ASN A 209 -11.46 -6.73 -15.13
N LEU A 210 -11.63 -5.52 -14.57
CA LEU A 210 -11.31 -5.23 -13.17
C LEU A 210 -12.30 -5.92 -12.21
N LEU A 211 -13.61 -5.69 -12.39
CA LEU A 211 -14.63 -6.04 -11.41
C LEU A 211 -15.14 -7.47 -11.52
N ASN A 212 -15.28 -8.01 -12.74
CA ASN A 212 -15.71 -9.39 -12.94
C ASN A 212 -14.52 -10.35 -13.06
N LYS A 213 -13.63 -10.16 -14.05
CA LYS A 213 -12.58 -11.15 -14.32
C LYS A 213 -11.55 -11.22 -13.21
N VAL A 214 -10.91 -10.10 -12.85
CA VAL A 214 -9.84 -10.08 -11.83
C VAL A 214 -10.42 -10.29 -10.44
N LEU A 215 -11.34 -9.41 -10.01
CA LEU A 215 -11.84 -9.42 -8.64
C LEU A 215 -12.64 -10.69 -8.32
N ARG A 216 -13.55 -11.12 -9.21
CA ARG A 216 -14.47 -12.22 -8.96
C ARG A 216 -13.99 -13.57 -9.48
N ASP A 217 -13.64 -13.64 -10.76
CA ASP A 217 -13.31 -14.94 -11.38
C ASP A 217 -11.94 -15.44 -10.93
N GLU A 218 -10.92 -14.58 -10.86
CA GLU A 218 -9.57 -14.98 -10.46
C GLU A 218 -9.38 -15.01 -8.93
N TRP A 219 -9.85 -13.98 -8.21
CA TRP A 219 -9.61 -13.91 -6.75
C TRP A 219 -10.74 -14.51 -5.93
N GLY A 220 -11.91 -14.75 -6.52
CA GLY A 220 -13.05 -15.38 -5.85
C GLY A 220 -13.77 -14.48 -4.86
N PHE A 221 -13.83 -13.16 -5.11
CA PHE A 221 -14.59 -12.22 -4.28
C PHE A 221 -16.09 -12.54 -4.29
N LYS A 222 -16.69 -12.59 -3.11
CA LYS A 222 -18.09 -13.01 -2.94
C LYS A 222 -19.05 -11.89 -2.52
N GLY A 223 -18.50 -10.77 -2.02
CA GLY A 223 -19.28 -9.63 -1.58
C GLY A 223 -19.84 -8.77 -2.72
N TYR A 224 -20.34 -7.59 -2.39
CA TYR A 224 -20.75 -6.62 -3.40
C TYR A 224 -19.71 -5.53 -3.62
N VAL A 225 -19.67 -4.97 -4.84
CA VAL A 225 -18.87 -3.80 -5.19
C VAL A 225 -19.73 -2.56 -5.05
N MET A 226 -19.26 -1.56 -4.29
CA MET A 226 -19.86 -0.23 -4.26
C MET A 226 -19.02 0.77 -5.05
N SER A 227 -19.64 1.83 -5.54
CA SER A 227 -18.92 2.98 -6.09
C SER A 227 -18.27 3.79 -4.96
N ASP A 228 -17.17 4.48 -5.23
CA ASP A 228 -16.83 5.67 -4.49
C ASP A 228 -17.92 6.75 -4.69
N TRP A 229 -18.00 7.72 -3.79
CA TRP A 229 -19.12 8.69 -3.70
C TRP A 229 -19.21 9.56 -4.95
N GLY A 230 -20.16 9.25 -5.83
CA GLY A 230 -20.35 9.92 -7.11
C GLY A 230 -19.43 9.45 -8.25
N ALA A 231 -18.77 8.29 -8.12
CA ALA A 231 -17.85 7.74 -9.11
C ALA A 231 -18.54 7.09 -10.33
N VAL A 232 -19.86 6.99 -10.35
CA VAL A 232 -20.58 6.32 -11.45
C VAL A 232 -20.63 7.23 -12.68
N ASN A 233 -20.07 6.76 -13.80
CA ASN A 233 -20.15 7.41 -15.12
C ASN A 233 -21.32 6.84 -15.93
N ASP A 234 -21.31 5.55 -16.27
CA ASP A 234 -22.43 4.85 -16.93
C ASP A 234 -22.95 3.73 -16.00
N ARG A 235 -24.16 3.93 -15.46
CA ARG A 235 -24.72 3.00 -14.47
C ARG A 235 -25.06 1.63 -15.04
N VAL A 236 -25.56 1.59 -16.28
CA VAL A 236 -25.95 0.33 -16.93
C VAL A 236 -24.71 -0.49 -17.28
N LYS A 237 -23.70 0.17 -17.86
CA LYS A 237 -22.40 -0.45 -18.14
C LYS A 237 -21.73 -0.91 -16.83
N GLY A 238 -21.75 -0.07 -15.78
CA GLY A 238 -21.19 -0.41 -14.47
C GLY A 238 -21.86 -1.64 -13.85
N LEU A 239 -23.19 -1.72 -13.90
CA LEU A 239 -23.92 -2.89 -13.39
C LEU A 239 -23.54 -4.16 -14.16
N ALA A 240 -23.45 -4.09 -15.49
CA ALA A 240 -23.00 -5.20 -16.32
C ALA A 240 -21.56 -5.61 -16.01
N ALA A 241 -20.69 -4.66 -15.70
CA ALA A 241 -19.29 -4.89 -15.32
C ALA A 241 -19.10 -5.39 -13.88
N GLY A 242 -20.17 -5.44 -13.05
CA GLY A 242 -20.09 -5.97 -11.69
C GLY A 242 -20.12 -4.94 -10.57
N LEU A 243 -20.42 -3.66 -10.87
CA LEU A 243 -20.72 -2.62 -9.87
C LEU A 243 -22.15 -2.82 -9.34
N ASP A 244 -22.27 -3.37 -8.15
CA ASP A 244 -23.56 -3.75 -7.57
C ASP A 244 -24.31 -2.54 -6.98
N LEU A 245 -23.63 -1.68 -6.20
CA LEU A 245 -24.24 -0.57 -5.45
C LEU A 245 -23.64 0.80 -5.85
N GLU A 246 -24.50 1.72 -6.28
CA GLU A 246 -24.12 3.13 -6.48
C GLU A 246 -24.28 3.92 -5.17
N MET A 247 -23.24 4.66 -4.77
CA MET A 247 -23.28 5.56 -3.61
C MET A 247 -22.77 6.97 -4.00
N PRO A 248 -23.36 8.04 -3.44
CA PRO A 248 -24.68 8.07 -2.83
C PRO A 248 -25.79 7.93 -3.88
N SER A 249 -27.05 8.02 -3.47
CA SER A 249 -28.20 7.99 -4.38
C SER A 249 -28.12 9.05 -5.49
N SER A 250 -28.40 8.64 -6.73
CA SER A 250 -28.63 9.55 -7.86
C SER A 250 -30.07 10.09 -7.90
N ASN A 251 -30.83 9.98 -6.79
CA ASN A 251 -32.23 10.38 -6.69
C ASN A 251 -33.15 9.68 -7.72
N GLY A 252 -32.84 8.41 -8.01
CA GLY A 252 -33.63 7.57 -8.93
C GLY A 252 -33.31 7.75 -10.42
N LEU A 253 -32.41 8.68 -10.78
CA LEU A 253 -32.04 8.89 -12.19
C LEU A 253 -31.39 7.66 -12.81
N ASN A 254 -30.46 7.06 -12.12
CA ASN A 254 -29.76 5.87 -12.59
C ASN A 254 -30.59 4.59 -12.40
N ASP A 255 -31.46 4.53 -11.37
CA ASP A 255 -32.43 3.44 -11.21
C ASP A 255 -33.35 3.35 -12.45
N ALA A 256 -33.85 4.50 -12.94
CA ALA A 256 -34.69 4.56 -14.13
C ALA A 256 -33.96 4.06 -15.40
N LYS A 257 -32.65 4.36 -15.55
CA LYS A 257 -31.84 3.84 -16.66
C LYS A 257 -31.69 2.32 -16.61
N ILE A 258 -31.50 1.74 -15.42
CA ILE A 258 -31.46 0.27 -15.24
C ILE A 258 -32.80 -0.34 -15.67
N VAL A 259 -33.92 0.21 -15.17
CA VAL A 259 -35.27 -0.26 -15.51
C VAL A 259 -35.52 -0.20 -17.02
N GLU A 260 -35.12 0.90 -17.66
CA GLU A 260 -35.25 1.05 -19.13
C GLU A 260 -34.39 0.03 -19.88
N ALA A 261 -33.14 -0.17 -19.45
CA ALA A 261 -32.20 -1.11 -20.07
C ALA A 261 -32.69 -2.56 -19.99
N VAL A 262 -33.31 -2.95 -18.88
CA VAL A 262 -33.93 -4.28 -18.74
C VAL A 262 -35.17 -4.39 -19.64
N LYS A 263 -36.07 -3.38 -19.63
CA LYS A 263 -37.28 -3.39 -20.44
C LYS A 263 -37.02 -3.43 -21.96
N ASN A 264 -35.95 -2.79 -22.41
CA ASN A 264 -35.57 -2.80 -23.84
C ASN A 264 -34.61 -3.94 -24.23
N GLY A 265 -34.19 -4.79 -23.25
CA GLY A 265 -33.35 -5.96 -23.47
C GLY A 265 -31.85 -5.67 -23.67
N THR A 266 -31.37 -4.45 -23.36
CA THR A 266 -29.93 -4.11 -23.40
C THR A 266 -29.18 -4.57 -22.16
N LEU A 267 -29.91 -4.85 -21.08
CA LEU A 267 -29.38 -5.45 -19.83
C LEU A 267 -30.21 -6.70 -19.50
N ASP A 268 -29.56 -7.85 -19.26
CA ASP A 268 -30.22 -9.05 -18.77
C ASP A 268 -30.65 -8.84 -17.30
N GLU A 269 -31.92 -9.07 -16.99
CA GLU A 269 -32.45 -8.94 -15.62
C GLU A 269 -31.70 -9.83 -14.61
N LYS A 270 -31.12 -10.94 -15.05
CA LYS A 270 -30.29 -11.81 -14.19
C LYS A 270 -29.04 -11.11 -13.63
N VAL A 271 -28.48 -10.15 -14.37
CA VAL A 271 -27.35 -9.33 -13.88
C VAL A 271 -27.82 -8.48 -12.71
N LEU A 272 -28.99 -7.84 -12.84
CA LEU A 272 -29.61 -7.06 -11.79
C LEU A 272 -29.95 -7.96 -10.57
N ASP A 273 -30.56 -9.13 -10.80
CA ASP A 273 -30.87 -10.09 -9.74
C ASP A 273 -29.63 -10.53 -8.98
N THR A 274 -28.51 -10.70 -9.67
CA THR A 274 -27.22 -11.06 -9.07
C THR A 274 -26.70 -9.95 -8.17
N ALA A 275 -26.76 -8.70 -8.61
CA ALA A 275 -26.34 -7.54 -7.81
C ALA A 275 -27.21 -7.39 -6.55
N VAL A 276 -28.54 -7.47 -6.70
CA VAL A 276 -29.49 -7.45 -5.59
C VAL A 276 -29.21 -8.56 -4.59
N LYS A 277 -28.95 -9.78 -5.08
CA LYS A 277 -28.61 -10.93 -4.22
C LYS A 277 -27.39 -10.66 -3.34
N ARG A 278 -26.31 -10.16 -3.93
CA ARG A 278 -25.07 -9.83 -3.22
C ARG A 278 -25.27 -8.76 -2.13
N ILE A 279 -26.07 -7.74 -2.44
CA ILE A 279 -26.42 -6.70 -1.48
C ILE A 279 -27.25 -7.29 -0.33
N LEU A 280 -28.31 -8.03 -0.63
CA LEU A 280 -29.18 -8.62 0.38
C LEU A 280 -28.46 -9.63 1.28
N GLU A 281 -27.52 -10.42 0.73
CA GLU A 281 -26.68 -11.33 1.52
C GLU A 281 -25.93 -10.60 2.62
N GLN A 282 -25.38 -9.41 2.36
CA GLN A 282 -24.68 -8.63 3.37
C GLN A 282 -25.63 -7.89 4.31
N VAL A 283 -26.74 -7.36 3.82
CA VAL A 283 -27.79 -6.75 4.64
C VAL A 283 -28.28 -7.73 5.71
N TYR A 284 -28.66 -8.93 5.31
CA TYR A 284 -29.14 -9.94 6.26
C TYR A 284 -28.02 -10.53 7.10
N ARG A 285 -26.80 -10.66 6.56
CA ARG A 285 -25.63 -11.04 7.35
C ARG A 285 -25.43 -10.14 8.55
N TYR A 286 -25.61 -8.82 8.39
CA TYR A 286 -25.53 -7.86 9.48
C TYR A 286 -26.75 -7.95 10.42
N ARG A 287 -27.96 -7.89 9.86
CA ARG A 287 -29.22 -7.80 10.62
C ARG A 287 -29.62 -9.08 11.35
N ASP A 288 -29.25 -10.26 10.84
CA ASP A 288 -29.60 -11.55 11.48
C ASP A 288 -28.80 -11.84 12.74
N VAL A 289 -27.64 -11.21 12.92
CA VAL A 289 -26.87 -11.34 14.16
C VAL A 289 -27.48 -10.41 15.20
N LYS A 290 -28.25 -10.98 16.12
CA LYS A 290 -28.71 -10.25 17.29
C LYS A 290 -27.50 -9.83 18.12
N GLY A 291 -27.26 -8.53 18.16
CA GLY A 291 -26.21 -7.94 18.99
C GLY A 291 -26.48 -8.19 20.48
N GLY A 292 -25.40 -8.48 21.24
CA GLY A 292 -25.37 -8.19 22.67
C GLY A 292 -25.36 -6.66 22.88
N GLU A 293 -25.38 -6.24 24.11
CA GLU A 293 -25.11 -4.84 24.45
C GLU A 293 -23.63 -4.57 24.08
N HIS A 294 -23.40 -3.80 23.00
CA HIS A 294 -22.07 -3.35 22.62
C HIS A 294 -21.81 -2.02 23.32
N ILE A 295 -20.70 -1.95 24.02
CA ILE A 295 -20.33 -0.75 24.81
C ILE A 295 -19.18 -0.07 24.05
N PHE A 296 -19.38 1.20 23.77
CA PHE A 296 -18.34 2.09 23.28
C PHE A 296 -17.62 2.71 24.49
N ASP A 297 -16.56 2.09 24.97
CA ASP A 297 -15.73 2.60 26.06
C ASP A 297 -14.58 3.45 25.55
N ARG A 298 -14.88 4.73 25.33
CA ARG A 298 -13.90 5.71 24.84
C ARG A 298 -12.62 5.79 25.67
N SER A 299 -12.69 5.53 26.99
CA SER A 299 -11.50 5.58 27.83
C SER A 299 -10.59 4.38 27.62
N ALA A 300 -11.16 3.19 27.48
CA ALA A 300 -10.41 1.98 27.14
C ALA A 300 -9.82 2.08 25.72
N ASP A 301 -10.59 2.60 24.77
CA ASP A 301 -10.18 2.75 23.37
C ASP A 301 -9.11 3.84 23.21
N HIS A 302 -9.20 4.95 23.95
CA HIS A 302 -8.12 5.95 24.03
C HIS A 302 -6.80 5.33 24.53
N LYS A 303 -6.84 4.52 25.59
CA LYS A 303 -5.66 3.83 26.09
C LYS A 303 -5.08 2.88 25.02
N LYS A 304 -5.96 2.15 24.32
CA LYS A 304 -5.55 1.27 23.20
C LYS A 304 -4.92 2.10 22.07
N ALA A 305 -5.47 3.28 21.73
CA ALA A 305 -4.87 4.19 20.75
C ALA A 305 -3.46 4.63 21.18
N ALA A 306 -3.24 4.92 22.48
CA ALA A 306 -1.91 5.24 23.01
C ALA A 306 -0.94 4.05 22.89
N ASP A 307 -1.40 2.83 23.19
CA ASP A 307 -0.56 1.63 23.07
C ASP A 307 -0.21 1.34 21.61
N ILE A 308 -1.14 1.51 20.68
CA ILE A 308 -0.89 1.38 19.23
C ILE A 308 0.08 2.46 18.76
N ALA A 309 -0.10 3.71 19.16
CA ALA A 309 0.76 4.83 18.76
C ALA A 309 2.24 4.59 19.11
N LYS A 310 2.53 4.06 20.30
CA LYS A 310 3.89 3.71 20.74
C LYS A 310 4.55 2.65 19.84
N GLU A 311 3.77 1.72 19.32
CA GLU A 311 4.26 0.66 18.41
C GLU A 311 4.53 1.13 16.98
N CYS A 312 4.06 2.35 16.64
CA CYS A 312 4.10 2.89 15.28
C CYS A 312 5.19 3.93 15.08
N MET A 313 5.61 4.65 16.13
CA MET A 313 6.61 5.72 16.03
C MET A 313 7.97 5.18 15.64
N VAL A 314 8.66 5.89 14.72
CA VAL A 314 9.93 5.45 14.14
C VAL A 314 11.07 6.35 14.59
N LEU A 315 12.02 5.80 15.32
CA LEU A 315 13.27 6.48 15.65
C LEU A 315 14.19 6.42 14.43
N LEU A 316 14.27 7.54 13.68
CA LEU A 316 15.05 7.62 12.44
C LEU A 316 16.55 7.80 12.68
N LYS A 317 16.91 8.63 13.66
CA LYS A 317 18.29 8.93 14.04
C LYS A 317 18.38 9.06 15.56
N ASN A 318 19.49 8.57 16.16
CA ASN A 318 19.80 8.80 17.57
C ASN A 318 21.31 8.69 17.82
N ASP A 319 21.96 9.81 18.01
CA ASP A 319 23.39 9.89 18.36
C ASP A 319 23.60 9.87 19.89
N GLY A 320 22.66 9.25 20.64
CA GLY A 320 22.70 9.12 22.10
C GLY A 320 21.94 10.21 22.86
N ALA A 321 21.17 11.06 22.16
CA ALA A 321 20.34 12.11 22.79
C ALA A 321 19.04 11.56 23.39
N LEU A 322 18.55 10.42 22.92
CA LEU A 322 17.36 9.73 23.44
C LEU A 322 17.75 8.38 24.08
N PRO A 323 17.04 7.94 25.16
CA PRO A 323 15.95 8.63 25.84
C PRO A 323 16.40 9.85 26.65
N LEU A 324 15.46 10.81 26.82
CA LEU A 324 15.68 12.02 27.64
C LEU A 324 15.92 11.67 29.11
N PRO A 325 16.72 12.45 29.84
CA PRO A 325 16.92 12.25 31.27
C PRO A 325 15.67 12.61 32.10
N HIS A 326 15.37 11.83 33.14
CA HIS A 326 14.21 12.04 34.02
C HIS A 326 14.39 13.14 35.08
N SER A 327 15.58 13.65 35.29
CA SER A 327 15.84 14.64 36.34
C SER A 327 17.12 15.43 36.09
N ASN A 328 17.19 16.64 36.64
CA ASN A 328 18.37 17.55 36.67
C ASN A 328 18.79 18.10 35.28
N ALA A 329 18.07 17.90 34.22
CA ALA A 329 18.33 18.52 32.93
C ALA A 329 17.28 19.59 32.64
N LYS A 330 17.69 20.69 32.06
CA LYS A 330 16.82 21.73 31.52
C LYS A 330 16.40 21.30 30.12
N ILE A 331 15.13 20.90 29.92
CA ILE A 331 14.58 20.42 28.67
C ILE A 331 13.69 21.52 28.09
N ALA A 332 13.96 21.93 26.86
CA ALA A 332 13.08 22.82 26.09
C ALA A 332 12.24 22.04 25.12
N PHE A 333 10.92 22.17 25.19
CA PHE A 333 9.99 21.75 24.13
C PHE A 333 9.66 22.98 23.29
N ILE A 334 9.92 22.90 21.99
CA ILE A 334 9.82 24.02 21.05
C ILE A 334 8.96 23.59 19.87
N GLY A 335 8.04 24.46 19.48
CA GLY A 335 7.18 24.23 18.32
C GLY A 335 5.71 24.13 18.69
N ALA A 336 4.84 24.69 17.87
CA ALA A 336 3.39 24.70 18.09
C ALA A 336 2.83 23.27 18.26
N PHE A 337 3.38 22.28 17.56
CA PHE A 337 2.92 20.87 17.64
C PHE A 337 3.23 20.19 18.98
N ALA A 338 4.10 20.75 19.82
CA ALA A 338 4.27 20.23 21.18
C ALA A 338 3.01 20.34 22.03
N LYS A 339 2.20 21.39 21.78
CA LYS A 339 0.98 21.74 22.51
C LYS A 339 -0.31 21.45 21.72
N ASP A 340 -0.29 21.68 20.41
CA ASP A 340 -1.40 21.44 19.48
C ASP A 340 -0.95 20.53 18.33
N PRO A 341 -0.81 19.21 18.59
CA PRO A 341 -0.27 18.29 17.62
C PRO A 341 -1.18 18.08 16.43
N ARG A 342 -0.61 17.86 15.25
CA ARG A 342 -1.33 17.29 14.12
C ARG A 342 -1.45 15.78 14.29
N ILE A 343 -2.68 15.28 14.40
CA ILE A 343 -2.97 13.89 14.78
C ILE A 343 -3.52 13.03 13.65
N GLN A 344 -4.07 13.65 12.59
CA GLN A 344 -4.77 13.00 11.47
C GLN A 344 -4.73 13.88 10.23
N GLY A 345 -5.17 13.35 9.09
CA GLY A 345 -5.34 14.11 7.84
C GLY A 345 -6.77 14.61 7.64
N GLY A 346 -6.98 15.41 6.59
CA GLY A 346 -8.29 15.99 6.24
C GLY A 346 -9.04 15.15 5.20
N GLY A 347 -10.35 15.34 5.12
CA GLY A 347 -11.24 14.69 4.17
C GLY A 347 -12.15 13.62 4.79
N SER A 348 -12.54 12.62 4.00
CA SER A 348 -13.49 11.58 4.41
C SER A 348 -13.00 10.70 5.58
N SER A 349 -11.70 10.68 5.86
CA SER A 349 -11.12 9.94 6.99
C SER A 349 -10.99 10.76 8.28
N HIS A 350 -11.45 12.03 8.30
CA HIS A 350 -11.31 12.90 9.46
C HIS A 350 -12.26 12.50 10.60
N ILE A 351 -11.72 12.23 11.79
CA ILE A 351 -12.45 11.77 12.98
C ILE A 351 -12.70 12.95 13.93
N ASN A 352 -13.93 13.10 14.40
CA ASN A 352 -14.27 14.09 15.42
C ASN A 352 -13.90 13.54 16.80
N THR A 353 -12.71 13.92 17.28
CA THR A 353 -12.26 13.58 18.63
C THR A 353 -12.05 14.81 19.48
N LYS A 354 -12.29 14.69 20.80
CA LYS A 354 -12.10 15.77 21.77
C LYS A 354 -11.04 15.48 22.83
N ASN A 355 -10.57 14.25 22.90
CA ASN A 355 -9.62 13.81 23.94
C ASN A 355 -8.19 13.76 23.39
N ILE A 356 -7.73 14.87 22.81
CA ILE A 356 -6.38 14.94 22.22
C ILE A 356 -5.35 15.20 23.31
N SER A 357 -4.42 14.26 23.48
CA SER A 357 -3.24 14.46 24.33
C SER A 357 -2.13 15.19 23.54
N ASN A 358 -1.35 15.99 24.25
CA ASN A 358 -0.18 16.67 23.69
C ASN A 358 1.09 16.31 24.45
N ALA A 359 2.24 16.46 23.80
CA ALA A 359 3.53 16.06 24.34
C ALA A 359 3.96 16.96 25.53
N LEU A 360 3.62 18.24 25.51
CA LEU A 360 3.98 19.19 26.57
C LEU A 360 3.35 18.80 27.90
N ASP A 361 2.03 18.60 27.94
CA ASP A 361 1.32 18.21 29.15
C ASP A 361 1.70 16.80 29.61
N SER A 362 1.91 15.89 28.66
CA SER A 362 2.29 14.51 28.94
C SER A 362 3.70 14.38 29.52
N ALA A 363 4.64 15.26 29.13
CA ALA A 363 6.02 15.31 29.65
C ALA A 363 6.08 15.60 31.15
N ALA A 364 5.09 16.32 31.70
CA ALA A 364 5.03 16.65 33.13
C ALA A 364 5.00 15.42 34.07
N LYS A 365 4.68 14.23 33.53
CA LYS A 365 4.77 12.94 34.24
C LYS A 365 6.22 12.51 34.50
N TYR A 366 7.21 13.05 33.74
CA TYR A 366 8.59 12.60 33.73
C TYR A 366 9.58 13.68 34.17
N SER A 367 9.39 14.93 33.72
CA SER A 367 10.30 16.04 34.01
C SER A 367 9.57 17.37 33.85
N ASP A 368 10.08 18.41 34.52
CA ASP A 368 9.69 19.78 34.21
C ASP A 368 10.33 20.18 32.88
N VAL A 369 9.52 20.60 31.93
CA VAL A 369 9.96 21.10 30.63
C VAL A 369 9.55 22.55 30.43
N SER A 370 10.41 23.34 29.81
CA SER A 370 10.10 24.71 29.39
C SER A 370 9.58 24.70 27.96
N TYR A 371 8.71 25.65 27.62
CA TYR A 371 8.06 25.69 26.30
C TYR A 371 8.23 27.03 25.60
N ALA A 372 8.48 27.00 24.29
CA ALA A 372 8.35 28.14 23.39
C ALA A 372 7.63 27.70 22.11
N GLU A 373 6.73 28.55 21.58
CA GLU A 373 5.92 28.22 20.40
C GLU A 373 6.76 28.13 19.11
N GLY A 374 7.76 28.99 18.96
CA GLY A 374 8.75 28.97 17.89
C GLY A 374 8.25 29.34 16.49
N TYR A 375 7.02 28.94 16.14
CA TYR A 375 6.37 29.28 14.87
C TYR A 375 4.84 29.21 15.01
N GLU A 376 4.13 29.91 14.12
CA GLU A 376 2.68 29.84 14.03
C GLU A 376 2.27 28.56 13.27
N ARG A 377 1.35 27.76 13.84
CA ARG A 377 1.01 26.40 13.41
C ARG A 377 0.71 26.24 11.92
N GLU A 378 -0.04 27.15 11.30
CA GLU A 378 -0.46 27.08 9.90
C GLU A 378 0.37 28.01 8.97
N SER A 379 1.39 28.72 9.51
CA SER A 379 2.20 29.67 8.75
C SER A 379 3.36 28.99 8.01
N ASN A 380 3.67 29.54 6.85
CA ASN A 380 4.94 29.26 6.16
C ASN A 380 6.00 30.32 6.48
N ASP A 381 5.57 31.49 6.97
CA ASP A 381 6.44 32.65 7.19
C ASP A 381 6.95 32.70 8.64
N THR A 382 8.18 33.10 8.80
CA THR A 382 8.84 33.22 10.11
C THR A 382 8.30 34.43 10.89
N ASN A 383 7.85 34.18 12.13
CA ASN A 383 7.58 35.24 13.10
C ASN A 383 8.85 35.50 13.91
N PRO A 384 9.52 36.68 13.75
CA PRO A 384 10.81 36.93 14.38
C PRO A 384 10.77 36.89 15.91
N ALA A 385 9.66 37.28 16.54
CA ALA A 385 9.55 37.28 18.00
C ALA A 385 9.45 35.84 18.55
N LEU A 386 8.69 34.97 17.92
CA LEU A 386 8.60 33.56 18.30
C LEU A 386 9.93 32.83 18.07
N LEU A 387 10.62 33.15 16.96
CA LEU A 387 11.92 32.57 16.66
C LEU A 387 12.98 33.00 17.73
N GLU A 388 13.06 34.29 18.08
CA GLU A 388 14.01 34.81 19.08
C GLU A 388 13.77 34.16 20.44
N GLU A 389 12.50 34.08 20.91
CA GLU A 389 12.13 33.40 22.15
C GLU A 389 12.59 31.95 22.18
N ALA A 390 12.33 31.21 21.10
CA ALA A 390 12.68 29.80 20.98
C ALA A 390 14.17 29.54 20.95
N VAL A 391 14.95 30.38 20.22
CA VAL A 391 16.40 30.30 20.16
C VAL A 391 17.01 30.60 21.53
N GLN A 392 16.50 31.61 22.26
CA GLN A 392 16.99 31.94 23.60
C GLN A 392 16.71 30.79 24.58
N LEU A 393 15.50 30.22 24.55
CA LEU A 393 15.13 29.07 25.38
C LEU A 393 16.03 27.86 25.11
N ALA A 394 16.30 27.56 23.83
CA ALA A 394 17.20 26.48 23.44
C ALA A 394 18.65 26.71 23.95
N ALA A 395 19.14 27.93 23.88
CA ALA A 395 20.48 28.30 24.37
C ALA A 395 20.63 28.15 25.91
N ASP A 396 19.56 28.36 26.66
CA ASP A 396 19.50 28.26 28.12
C ASP A 396 19.23 26.84 28.64
N SER A 397 19.02 25.87 27.71
CA SER A 397 18.63 24.48 28.00
C SER A 397 19.79 23.51 27.75
N ASP A 398 19.75 22.33 28.38
CA ASP A 398 20.69 21.25 28.16
C ASP A 398 20.32 20.41 26.90
N VAL A 399 19.03 20.42 26.51
CA VAL A 399 18.52 19.75 25.32
C VAL A 399 17.29 20.49 24.79
N ALA A 400 17.20 20.61 23.47
CA ALA A 400 16.02 21.15 22.76
C ALA A 400 15.31 20.07 21.95
N VAL A 401 14.03 19.89 22.20
CA VAL A 401 13.14 19.01 21.45
C VAL A 401 12.21 19.87 20.60
N ILE A 402 12.41 19.84 19.29
CA ILE A 402 11.64 20.65 18.33
C ILE A 402 10.55 19.79 17.72
N PHE A 403 9.30 20.18 17.89
CA PHE A 403 8.13 19.57 17.28
C PHE A 403 7.82 20.30 15.98
N ALA A 404 7.90 19.58 14.87
CA ALA A 404 7.79 20.11 13.52
C ALA A 404 6.99 19.16 12.62
N GLY A 405 6.71 19.53 11.39
CA GLY A 405 6.03 18.69 10.42
C GLY A 405 5.16 19.49 9.46
N LEU A 406 4.10 18.87 8.94
CA LEU A 406 3.21 19.48 7.96
C LEU A 406 1.95 20.02 8.64
N PRO A 407 1.54 21.27 8.39
CA PRO A 407 0.23 21.79 8.76
C PRO A 407 -0.90 21.06 8.00
N ASP A 408 -2.14 21.18 8.51
CA ASP A 408 -3.30 20.54 7.88
C ASP A 408 -3.54 20.98 6.44
N SER A 409 -3.19 22.23 6.10
CA SER A 409 -3.32 22.80 4.76
C SER A 409 -2.35 22.23 3.72
N PHE A 410 -1.33 21.44 4.12
CA PHE A 410 -0.33 20.91 3.19
C PHE A 410 -0.72 19.57 2.56
N GLU A 411 -1.50 18.75 3.23
CA GLU A 411 -1.94 17.45 2.71
C GLU A 411 -3.35 17.10 3.20
N SER A 412 -4.22 16.73 2.28
CA SER A 412 -5.61 16.35 2.53
C SER A 412 -6.16 15.56 1.36
N GLU A 413 -7.25 14.87 1.54
CA GLU A 413 -8.10 14.46 0.45
C GLU A 413 -8.56 15.69 -0.37
N GLY A 414 -8.59 15.54 -1.71
CA GLY A 414 -9.06 16.55 -2.65
C GLY A 414 -7.95 17.35 -3.36
N TYR A 415 -6.72 17.32 -2.86
CA TYR A 415 -5.59 17.95 -3.53
C TYR A 415 -4.26 17.27 -3.21
N ASP A 416 -3.29 17.39 -4.14
CA ASP A 416 -1.92 16.91 -3.96
C ASP A 416 -1.03 18.02 -3.43
N ARG A 417 0.02 17.63 -2.68
CA ARG A 417 1.08 18.53 -2.23
C ARG A 417 1.84 19.09 -3.45
N LYS A 418 2.37 20.32 -3.29
CA LYS A 418 3.16 20.98 -4.34
C LYS A 418 4.66 20.69 -4.26
N HIS A 419 5.16 20.28 -3.10
CA HIS A 419 6.56 20.00 -2.82
C HIS A 419 6.71 19.16 -1.55
N MET A 420 7.87 18.54 -1.36
CA MET A 420 8.20 17.78 -0.14
C MET A 420 8.73 18.63 1.01
N ARG A 421 8.92 19.93 0.82
CA ARG A 421 9.48 20.79 1.86
C ARG A 421 8.50 20.99 3.02
N MET A 422 9.04 21.04 4.24
CA MET A 422 8.33 21.56 5.39
C MET A 422 8.15 23.08 5.27
N PRO A 423 7.27 23.71 6.07
CA PRO A 423 7.20 25.17 6.16
C PRO A 423 8.56 25.82 6.37
N ASN A 424 8.81 26.95 5.70
CA ASN A 424 10.10 27.63 5.79
C ASN A 424 10.43 28.07 7.22
N CYS A 425 9.43 28.58 7.98
CA CYS A 425 9.58 28.97 9.37
C CYS A 425 10.10 27.85 10.27
N GLN A 426 9.66 26.62 10.05
CA GLN A 426 10.13 25.46 10.81
C GLN A 426 11.55 25.05 10.45
N ASN A 427 11.91 25.07 9.15
CA ASN A 427 13.28 24.80 8.72
C ASN A 427 14.26 25.85 9.26
N GLU A 428 13.88 27.15 9.23
CA GLU A 428 14.67 28.24 9.77
C GLU A 428 14.82 28.11 11.29
N LEU A 429 13.75 27.80 12.02
CA LEU A 429 13.78 27.56 13.46
C LEU A 429 14.81 26.47 13.82
N ILE A 430 14.77 25.32 13.14
CA ILE A 430 15.70 24.22 13.38
C ILE A 430 17.14 24.68 13.10
N ASP A 431 17.36 25.38 11.98
CA ASP A 431 18.69 25.87 11.60
C ASP A 431 19.24 26.90 12.59
N GLU A 432 18.42 27.81 13.11
CA GLU A 432 18.88 28.81 14.11
C GLU A 432 19.14 28.17 15.47
N ILE A 433 18.32 27.22 15.91
CA ILE A 433 18.54 26.50 17.17
C ILE A 433 19.81 25.67 17.10
N CYS A 434 20.10 24.99 16.00
CA CYS A 434 21.36 24.24 15.83
C CYS A 434 22.63 25.09 15.89
N LYS A 435 22.55 26.43 15.83
CA LYS A 435 23.71 27.31 16.02
C LYS A 435 24.03 27.56 17.47
N VAL A 436 23.08 27.37 18.38
CA VAL A 436 23.19 27.70 19.81
C VAL A 436 23.06 26.50 20.75
N GLN A 437 22.58 25.38 20.22
CA GLN A 437 22.34 24.13 20.97
C GLN A 437 22.89 22.93 20.18
N GLU A 438 23.69 22.08 20.83
CA GLU A 438 24.28 20.88 20.23
C GLU A 438 23.37 19.67 20.36
N ASN A 439 22.57 19.57 21.42
CA ASN A 439 21.65 18.47 21.68
C ASN A 439 20.24 18.80 21.17
N VAL A 440 20.05 18.72 19.86
CA VAL A 440 18.79 19.01 19.22
C VAL A 440 18.12 17.71 18.79
N ILE A 441 16.85 17.53 19.18
CA ILE A 441 15.97 16.42 18.80
C ILE A 441 14.85 17.00 17.99
N VAL A 442 14.50 16.39 16.85
CA VAL A 442 13.34 16.79 16.05
C VAL A 442 12.29 15.69 16.08
N VAL A 443 11.05 16.06 16.42
CA VAL A 443 9.86 15.20 16.41
C VAL A 443 8.98 15.63 15.26
N LEU A 444 8.69 14.72 14.34
CA LEU A 444 7.99 15.01 13.08
C LEU A 444 6.54 14.54 13.10
N HIS A 445 5.63 15.44 12.73
CA HIS A 445 4.20 15.21 12.56
C HIS A 445 3.79 15.46 11.09
N ASN A 446 3.82 14.44 10.25
CA ASN A 446 3.47 14.51 8.82
C ASN A 446 2.81 13.21 8.35
N GLY A 447 1.97 13.27 7.32
CA GLY A 447 1.30 12.08 6.76
C GLY A 447 2.06 11.44 5.62
N SER A 448 3.10 12.11 5.11
CA SER A 448 3.93 11.66 3.97
C SER A 448 5.34 12.25 4.06
N PRO A 449 6.35 11.72 3.32
CA PRO A 449 7.74 12.12 3.44
C PRO A 449 7.98 13.62 3.28
N VAL A 450 8.95 14.13 4.05
CA VAL A 450 9.42 15.51 3.99
C VAL A 450 10.92 15.58 3.70
N GLU A 451 11.37 16.68 3.08
CA GLU A 451 12.80 16.99 2.94
C GLU A 451 13.36 17.45 4.30
N MET A 452 14.51 16.90 4.71
CA MET A 452 15.16 17.17 6.00
C MET A 452 16.57 17.74 5.79
N PRO A 453 16.73 19.01 5.35
CA PRO A 453 18.05 19.58 5.06
C PRO A 453 18.93 19.72 6.32
N TRP A 454 18.33 19.77 7.48
CA TRP A 454 18.94 19.90 8.79
C TRP A 454 19.32 18.56 9.46
N ASN A 455 19.00 17.42 8.87
CA ASN A 455 19.14 16.08 9.47
C ASN A 455 20.54 15.80 10.04
N ASP A 456 21.58 16.25 9.36
CA ASP A 456 22.96 15.98 9.77
C ASP A 456 23.43 16.90 10.91
N LYS A 457 22.65 17.94 11.26
CA LYS A 457 22.92 18.89 12.32
C LYS A 457 22.29 18.53 13.67
N VAL A 458 21.27 17.66 13.67
CA VAL A 458 20.53 17.30 14.87
C VAL A 458 20.98 15.95 15.44
N SER A 459 20.83 15.76 16.75
CA SER A 459 21.26 14.55 17.45
C SER A 459 20.30 13.39 17.35
N ALA A 460 18.98 13.66 17.22
CA ALA A 460 17.98 12.61 17.04
C ALA A 460 16.80 13.11 16.20
N VAL A 461 16.13 12.17 15.53
CA VAL A 461 14.89 12.40 14.77
C VAL A 461 13.90 11.30 15.10
N LEU A 462 12.73 11.69 15.59
CA LEU A 462 11.60 10.80 15.84
C LEU A 462 10.47 11.13 14.87
N GLU A 463 10.12 10.19 13.99
CA GLU A 463 8.97 10.29 13.11
C GLU A 463 7.75 9.74 13.83
N VAL A 464 6.80 10.61 14.12
CA VAL A 464 5.55 10.26 14.79
C VAL A 464 4.43 9.98 13.80
N TYR A 465 4.55 10.55 12.60
CA TYR A 465 3.48 10.54 11.62
C TYR A 465 2.19 11.17 12.20
N LEU A 466 1.03 10.60 11.87
CA LEU A 466 -0.28 11.01 12.36
C LEU A 466 -0.82 9.94 13.31
N CYS A 467 -0.42 10.03 14.58
CA CYS A 467 -0.61 8.97 15.56
C CYS A 467 -1.92 9.06 16.37
N GLY A 468 -2.95 9.78 15.85
CA GLY A 468 -4.26 9.82 16.49
C GLY A 468 -4.29 10.63 17.79
N GLU A 469 -5.41 10.53 18.52
CA GLU A 469 -5.69 11.40 19.69
C GLU A 469 -4.74 11.22 20.87
N ALA A 470 -4.12 10.04 21.02
CA ALA A 470 -3.19 9.72 22.10
C ALA A 470 -1.72 10.01 21.75
N THR A 471 -1.45 10.76 20.67
CA THR A 471 -0.11 11.02 20.16
C THR A 471 0.83 11.64 21.19
N GLY A 472 0.33 12.55 22.03
CA GLY A 472 1.13 13.25 23.03
C GLY A 472 1.65 12.33 24.15
N GLU A 473 0.78 11.45 24.66
CA GLU A 473 1.17 10.46 25.69
C GLU A 473 2.20 9.48 25.14
N ALA A 474 1.94 8.96 23.93
CA ALA A 474 2.84 8.01 23.27
C ALA A 474 4.19 8.64 22.96
N THR A 475 4.22 9.89 22.46
CA THR A 475 5.45 10.64 22.20
C THR A 475 6.26 10.85 23.48
N ALA A 476 5.62 11.27 24.58
CA ALA A 476 6.31 11.46 25.86
C ALA A 476 6.88 10.12 26.38
N ASP A 477 6.10 9.03 26.31
CA ASP A 477 6.56 7.69 26.71
C ASP A 477 7.82 7.25 25.94
N ILE A 478 7.89 7.53 24.64
CA ILE A 478 9.07 7.25 23.81
C ILE A 478 10.22 8.19 24.18
N LEU A 479 10.01 9.52 24.20
CA LEU A 479 11.05 10.49 24.47
C LEU A 479 11.75 10.23 25.81
N PHE A 480 11.01 9.85 26.84
CA PHE A 480 11.55 9.59 28.17
C PHE A 480 11.90 8.10 28.43
N GLY A 481 11.86 7.23 27.41
CA GLY A 481 12.29 5.85 27.49
C GLY A 481 11.37 4.92 28.31
N LYS A 482 10.13 5.35 28.57
CA LYS A 482 9.10 4.49 29.17
C LYS A 482 8.65 3.42 28.18
N ALA A 483 8.61 3.76 26.91
CA ALA A 483 8.45 2.85 25.79
C ALA A 483 9.72 2.86 24.93
N ASN A 484 10.07 1.71 24.36
CA ASN A 484 11.19 1.59 23.44
C ASN A 484 10.65 1.68 21.99
N PRO A 485 11.12 2.62 21.15
CA PRO A 485 10.67 2.71 19.78
C PRO A 485 10.98 1.42 19.02
N CYS A 486 10.03 0.97 18.22
CA CYS A 486 10.14 -0.27 17.45
C CYS A 486 9.54 -0.18 16.05
N GLY A 487 8.94 0.94 15.71
CA GLY A 487 8.39 1.17 14.36
C GLY A 487 9.49 1.16 13.30
N LYS A 488 9.12 0.74 12.08
CA LYS A 488 9.96 0.75 10.88
C LYS A 488 9.24 1.48 9.76
N LEU A 489 9.96 2.27 8.95
CA LEU A 489 9.35 3.01 7.85
C LEU A 489 8.64 2.10 6.84
N ALA A 490 7.38 2.39 6.58
CA ALA A 490 6.59 1.69 5.56
C ALA A 490 6.74 2.31 4.15
N GLU A 491 7.60 3.30 4.03
CA GLU A 491 7.94 3.99 2.79
C GLU A 491 9.37 4.55 2.86
N THR A 492 9.99 4.72 1.70
CA THR A 492 11.30 5.34 1.57
C THR A 492 11.18 6.86 1.71
N ILE A 493 12.05 7.49 2.49
CA ILE A 493 12.18 8.96 2.51
C ILE A 493 13.31 9.35 1.55
N PRO A 494 13.01 9.92 0.37
CA PRO A 494 14.04 10.35 -0.58
C PRO A 494 14.78 11.61 -0.08
N MET A 495 15.95 11.91 -0.65
CA MET A 495 16.70 13.12 -0.32
C MET A 495 15.95 14.39 -0.74
N LYS A 496 15.29 14.36 -1.88
CA LYS A 496 14.52 15.45 -2.47
C LYS A 496 13.47 14.94 -3.45
N LEU A 497 12.48 15.76 -3.75
CA LEU A 497 11.37 15.41 -4.64
C LEU A 497 11.83 14.95 -6.03
N SER A 498 12.87 15.58 -6.61
CA SER A 498 13.36 15.22 -7.95
C SER A 498 14.00 13.84 -8.05
N ASP A 499 14.21 13.17 -6.92
CA ASP A 499 14.75 11.81 -6.87
C ASP A 499 13.66 10.74 -6.98
N THR A 500 12.38 11.14 -6.91
CA THR A 500 11.25 10.18 -6.97
C THR A 500 11.05 9.62 -8.37
N PRO A 501 10.64 8.34 -8.51
CA PRO A 501 10.52 7.70 -9.83
C PRO A 501 9.48 8.39 -10.74
N CYS A 502 8.43 8.94 -10.16
CA CYS A 502 7.34 9.60 -10.89
C CYS A 502 7.50 11.13 -11.01
N TYR A 503 8.67 11.71 -10.67
CA TYR A 503 8.87 13.17 -10.63
C TYR A 503 8.45 13.90 -11.90
N LEU A 504 8.69 13.32 -13.09
CA LEU A 504 8.40 13.95 -14.37
C LEU A 504 6.96 13.73 -14.84
N THR A 505 6.23 12.80 -14.23
CA THR A 505 4.88 12.38 -14.68
C THR A 505 3.80 12.58 -13.63
N PHE A 506 4.15 13.02 -12.41
CA PHE A 506 3.20 13.29 -11.35
C PHE A 506 2.98 14.81 -11.13
N PRO A 507 1.74 15.27 -10.94
CA PRO A 507 0.50 14.55 -11.19
C PRO A 507 0.19 14.47 -12.69
N GLY A 508 -0.47 13.40 -13.13
CA GLY A 508 -0.98 13.33 -14.49
C GLY A 508 -2.15 14.31 -14.71
N ASP A 509 -2.35 14.78 -15.94
CA ASP A 509 -3.51 15.61 -16.30
C ASP A 509 -4.73 14.70 -16.64
N ARG A 510 -4.96 14.39 -17.91
CA ARG A 510 -5.98 13.41 -18.34
C ARG A 510 -5.46 11.99 -18.30
N HIS A 511 -4.16 11.82 -18.43
CA HIS A 511 -3.42 10.58 -18.38
C HIS A 511 -2.30 10.71 -17.36
N ALA A 512 -2.25 9.82 -16.43
CA ALA A 512 -1.15 9.61 -15.51
C ALA A 512 -0.39 8.38 -15.98
N GLU A 513 0.75 8.62 -16.62
CA GLU A 513 1.61 7.55 -17.13
C GLU A 513 2.46 6.97 -16.00
N TYR A 514 2.28 5.67 -15.72
CA TYR A 514 3.01 4.93 -14.68
C TYR A 514 4.25 4.27 -15.29
N ASN A 515 5.09 5.10 -15.92
CA ASN A 515 6.26 4.67 -16.69
C ASN A 515 7.36 4.04 -15.85
N GLU A 516 7.35 4.25 -14.55
CA GLU A 516 8.24 3.58 -13.61
C GLU A 516 7.95 2.09 -13.47
N GLY A 517 6.78 1.62 -13.91
CA GLY A 517 6.40 0.22 -13.87
C GLY A 517 6.43 -0.37 -12.46
N VAL A 518 7.16 -1.47 -12.29
CA VAL A 518 7.31 -2.13 -10.99
C VAL A 518 8.34 -1.45 -10.06
N PHE A 519 8.99 -0.38 -10.53
CA PHE A 519 10.05 0.32 -9.80
C PHE A 519 9.48 1.49 -8.99
N ILE A 520 8.82 1.18 -7.87
CA ILE A 520 8.27 2.13 -6.92
C ILE A 520 9.01 2.01 -5.59
N GLY A 521 9.15 3.14 -4.86
CA GLY A 521 9.75 3.18 -3.56
C GLY A 521 11.16 2.57 -3.55
N TYR A 522 11.46 1.73 -2.54
CA TYR A 522 12.78 1.09 -2.41
C TYR A 522 13.15 0.25 -3.63
N ARG A 523 12.18 -0.32 -4.37
CA ARG A 523 12.43 -1.08 -5.60
C ARG A 523 13.14 -0.24 -6.65
N TYR A 524 12.81 1.04 -6.73
CA TYR A 524 13.44 2.01 -7.62
C TYR A 524 14.79 2.50 -7.09
N TYR A 525 14.81 2.99 -5.83
CA TYR A 525 16.01 3.60 -5.27
C TYR A 525 17.16 2.60 -5.12
N ASP A 526 16.86 1.35 -4.77
CA ASP A 526 17.86 0.29 -4.65
C ASP A 526 18.39 -0.13 -6.02
N LYS A 527 17.49 -0.28 -7.02
CA LYS A 527 17.88 -0.61 -8.40
C LYS A 527 18.77 0.46 -9.04
N LYS A 528 18.56 1.73 -8.70
CA LYS A 528 19.38 2.86 -9.15
C LYS A 528 20.61 3.11 -8.28
N GLU A 529 20.81 2.37 -7.19
CA GLU A 529 21.86 2.65 -6.21
C GLU A 529 21.84 4.11 -5.72
N MET A 530 20.64 4.71 -5.68
CA MET A 530 20.43 6.11 -5.37
C MET A 530 20.42 6.33 -3.85
N ALA A 531 21.10 7.37 -3.37
CA ALA A 531 21.03 7.78 -1.97
C ALA A 531 19.59 8.17 -1.58
N VAL A 532 19.18 7.78 -0.39
CA VAL A 532 17.91 8.17 0.23
C VAL A 532 18.19 8.73 1.63
N ARG A 533 17.26 9.52 2.17
CA ARG A 533 17.41 10.02 3.54
C ARG A 533 17.26 8.87 4.54
N TYR A 534 16.23 8.06 4.38
CA TYR A 534 16.00 6.83 5.13
C TYR A 534 15.36 5.78 4.24
N PRO A 535 15.85 4.53 4.24
CA PRO A 535 15.30 3.48 3.39
C PRO A 535 14.02 2.90 3.97
N PHE A 536 13.23 2.22 3.13
CA PHE A 536 12.11 1.39 3.56
C PHE A 536 12.55 0.39 4.62
N GLY A 537 11.73 0.19 5.64
CA GLY A 537 11.99 -0.74 6.75
C GLY A 537 12.95 -0.20 7.80
N HIS A 538 13.49 1.03 7.63
CA HIS A 538 14.41 1.64 8.61
C HIS A 538 13.68 2.07 9.89
N GLY A 539 14.34 1.88 11.02
CA GLY A 539 13.94 2.35 12.33
C GLY A 539 14.89 1.80 13.39
N LEU A 540 15.24 2.64 14.36
CA LEU A 540 16.14 2.33 15.44
C LEU A 540 15.39 1.96 16.71
N SER A 541 16.10 1.41 17.68
CA SER A 541 15.63 1.04 19.02
C SER A 541 16.60 1.55 20.07
N TYR A 542 16.16 1.64 21.32
CA TYR A 542 17.05 1.90 22.46
C TYR A 542 17.88 0.68 22.87
N THR A 543 17.66 -0.47 22.21
CA THR A 543 18.48 -1.66 22.35
C THR A 543 19.08 -2.08 21.01
N THR A 544 19.92 -3.12 20.99
CA THR A 544 20.56 -3.63 19.79
C THR A 544 20.23 -5.09 19.56
N PHE A 545 20.18 -5.51 18.29
CA PHE A 545 19.86 -6.87 17.92
C PHE A 545 20.94 -7.47 17.02
N GLU A 546 21.31 -8.71 17.30
CA GLU A 546 22.19 -9.54 16.47
C GLU A 546 21.35 -10.58 15.72
N TYR A 547 21.70 -10.78 14.46
CA TYR A 547 21.07 -11.75 13.56
C TYR A 547 22.09 -12.87 13.25
N SER A 548 21.68 -14.12 13.38
CA SER A 548 22.56 -15.26 13.15
C SER A 548 21.81 -16.47 12.61
N ASP A 549 22.57 -17.50 12.20
CA ASP A 549 22.08 -18.85 11.92
C ASP A 549 20.96 -18.96 10.87
N ILE A 550 21.07 -18.24 9.73
CA ILE A 550 20.13 -18.45 8.63
C ILE A 550 20.22 -19.90 8.13
N LYS A 551 19.06 -20.57 8.05
CA LYS A 551 18.93 -21.95 7.58
C LYS A 551 17.73 -22.09 6.67
N LEU A 552 17.98 -22.67 5.48
CA LEU A 552 16.93 -23.06 4.53
C LEU A 552 16.61 -24.54 4.72
N SER A 553 15.31 -24.91 4.54
CA SER A 553 14.90 -26.32 4.53
C SER A 553 15.52 -27.12 3.38
N ASP A 554 15.72 -26.43 2.25
CA ASP A 554 16.27 -27.01 1.02
C ASP A 554 17.16 -26.02 0.27
N THR A 555 18.05 -26.52 -0.57
CA THR A 555 18.90 -25.71 -1.47
C THR A 555 18.31 -25.57 -2.87
N ALA A 556 17.25 -26.31 -3.17
CA ALA A 556 16.51 -26.23 -4.43
C ALA A 556 15.03 -26.51 -4.16
N VAL A 557 14.15 -25.74 -4.81
CA VAL A 557 12.69 -25.84 -4.70
C VAL A 557 12.04 -25.80 -6.08
N GLY A 558 10.89 -26.46 -6.21
CA GLY A 558 10.05 -26.42 -7.40
C GLY A 558 8.77 -25.57 -7.18
N ASP A 559 7.87 -25.62 -8.16
CA ASP A 559 6.63 -24.81 -8.16
C ASP A 559 5.67 -25.12 -7.00
N ASP A 560 5.65 -26.37 -6.51
CA ASP A 560 4.73 -26.84 -5.47
C ASP A 560 5.38 -26.90 -4.06
N ASP A 561 6.66 -26.58 -3.96
CA ASP A 561 7.41 -26.67 -2.71
C ASP A 561 7.21 -25.43 -1.83
N ILE A 562 7.34 -25.62 -0.52
CA ILE A 562 7.38 -24.53 0.45
C ILE A 562 8.79 -24.48 1.05
N LEU A 563 9.52 -23.40 0.77
CA LEU A 563 10.82 -23.15 1.40
C LEU A 563 10.60 -22.60 2.82
N THR A 564 11.13 -23.32 3.82
CA THR A 564 11.16 -22.81 5.21
C THR A 564 12.51 -22.14 5.45
N VAL A 565 12.46 -20.90 5.97
CA VAL A 565 13.64 -20.08 6.30
C VAL A 565 13.63 -19.80 7.80
N ASN A 566 14.69 -20.19 8.50
CA ASN A 566 14.88 -19.89 9.90
C ASN A 566 16.05 -18.94 10.10
N ALA A 567 15.91 -18.01 11.06
CA ALA A 567 17.02 -17.17 11.53
C ALA A 567 16.89 -16.97 13.05
N VAL A 568 18.01 -16.70 13.71
CA VAL A 568 18.04 -16.45 15.16
C VAL A 568 18.31 -14.97 15.39
N ILE A 569 17.48 -14.36 16.24
CA ILE A 569 17.62 -12.96 16.65
C ILE A 569 17.92 -12.92 18.14
N THR A 570 18.92 -12.14 18.54
CA THR A 570 19.35 -11.98 19.93
C THR A 570 19.31 -10.51 20.30
N ASN A 571 18.69 -10.15 21.41
CA ASN A 571 18.81 -8.81 21.98
C ASN A 571 20.18 -8.69 22.70
N THR A 572 21.07 -7.89 22.15
CA THR A 572 22.44 -7.69 22.67
C THR A 572 22.60 -6.43 23.52
N GLY A 573 21.52 -5.64 23.66
CA GLY A 573 21.54 -4.42 24.46
C GLY A 573 21.05 -4.63 25.90
N ASN A 574 20.78 -3.52 26.58
CA ASN A 574 20.55 -3.49 28.04
C ASN A 574 19.07 -3.34 28.43
N CYS A 575 18.16 -3.15 27.49
CA CYS A 575 16.72 -3.05 27.73
C CYS A 575 15.91 -3.98 26.82
N ALA A 576 14.71 -4.29 27.24
CA ALA A 576 13.77 -5.03 26.41
C ALA A 576 13.41 -4.23 25.15
N GLY A 577 13.25 -4.91 24.04
CA GLY A 577 12.88 -4.27 22.77
C GLY A 577 12.20 -5.21 21.81
N LYS A 578 11.51 -4.62 20.85
CA LYS A 578 10.88 -5.35 19.75
C LYS A 578 11.67 -5.13 18.49
N GLU A 579 11.87 -6.21 17.73
CA GLU A 579 12.53 -6.16 16.42
C GLU A 579 11.58 -6.66 15.34
N ILE A 580 11.60 -5.99 14.21
CA ILE A 580 10.87 -6.36 12.99
C ILE A 580 11.86 -6.99 12.02
N VAL A 581 11.83 -8.30 11.95
CA VAL A 581 12.68 -9.10 11.07
C VAL A 581 12.03 -9.15 9.70
N GLN A 582 12.70 -8.60 8.69
CA GLN A 582 12.20 -8.50 7.30
C GLN A 582 12.87 -9.55 6.44
N LEU A 583 12.09 -10.26 5.61
CA LEU A 583 12.61 -11.20 4.64
C LEU A 583 12.40 -10.67 3.24
N TYR A 584 13.51 -10.58 2.49
CA TYR A 584 13.52 -10.18 1.08
C TYR A 584 13.99 -11.33 0.20
N VAL A 585 13.50 -11.35 -1.05
CA VAL A 585 13.95 -12.28 -2.10
C VAL A 585 14.50 -11.47 -3.25
N ALA A 586 15.70 -11.83 -3.72
CA ALA A 586 16.37 -11.25 -4.88
C ALA A 586 16.49 -12.30 -6.00
N ASP A 587 15.97 -11.99 -7.17
CA ASP A 587 16.09 -12.84 -8.37
C ASP A 587 17.46 -12.63 -9.02
N LYS A 588 18.25 -13.71 -9.12
CA LYS A 588 19.55 -13.77 -9.81
C LYS A 588 19.49 -14.53 -11.14
N SER A 589 18.30 -14.96 -11.56
CA SER A 589 18.12 -15.68 -12.82
C SER A 589 18.47 -14.83 -14.04
N GLY A 590 18.28 -13.51 -13.96
CA GLY A 590 18.45 -12.59 -15.09
C GLY A 590 17.39 -12.73 -16.18
N PHE A 591 16.34 -13.52 -15.93
CA PHE A 591 15.31 -13.83 -16.92
C PHE A 591 14.42 -12.64 -17.26
N ALA A 592 14.11 -11.84 -16.27
CA ALA A 592 13.29 -10.63 -16.41
C ALA A 592 13.93 -9.44 -15.70
N VAL A 593 13.62 -8.23 -16.17
CA VAL A 593 14.01 -7.01 -15.46
C VAL A 593 13.16 -6.89 -14.21
N ARG A 594 13.79 -7.01 -13.03
CA ARG A 594 13.15 -6.99 -11.71
C ARG A 594 13.86 -6.04 -10.74
N PRO A 595 13.19 -5.62 -9.64
CA PRO A 595 13.83 -4.98 -8.50
C PRO A 595 15.01 -5.79 -7.97
N GLU A 596 15.99 -5.13 -7.32
CA GLU A 596 17.13 -5.84 -6.70
C GLU A 596 16.67 -6.86 -5.66
N LYS A 597 15.60 -6.55 -4.94
CA LYS A 597 14.96 -7.41 -3.96
C LYS A 597 13.54 -6.94 -3.69
N GLU A 598 12.73 -7.81 -3.15
CA GLU A 598 11.33 -7.54 -2.81
C GLU A 598 11.00 -8.13 -1.44
N LEU A 599 10.29 -7.38 -0.59
CA LEU A 599 9.77 -7.89 0.68
C LEU A 599 8.78 -9.02 0.40
N LYS A 600 8.99 -10.16 1.06
CA LYS A 600 8.14 -11.36 0.92
C LYS A 600 7.56 -11.85 2.23
N ASP A 601 8.14 -11.44 3.37
CA ASP A 601 7.53 -11.65 4.69
C ASP A 601 8.19 -10.75 5.75
N PHE A 602 7.55 -10.64 6.92
CA PHE A 602 8.07 -9.94 8.09
C PHE A 602 7.51 -10.56 9.37
N ILE A 603 8.29 -10.51 10.45
CA ILE A 603 7.88 -10.99 11.77
C ILE A 603 8.35 -10.00 12.83
N LYS A 604 7.43 -9.54 13.68
CA LYS A 604 7.74 -8.74 14.88
C LYS A 604 7.90 -9.62 16.09
N ILE A 605 8.99 -9.45 16.82
CA ILE A 605 9.28 -10.23 18.03
C ILE A 605 9.72 -9.32 19.17
N GLU A 606 9.36 -9.64 20.39
CA GLU A 606 9.84 -9.00 21.61
C GLU A 606 10.92 -9.85 22.27
N LEU A 607 12.01 -9.23 22.70
CA LEU A 607 13.17 -9.86 23.33
C LEU A 607 13.63 -9.09 24.56
N GLN A 608 13.82 -9.82 25.67
CA GLN A 608 14.47 -9.30 26.85
C GLN A 608 16.00 -9.20 26.64
N PRO A 609 16.75 -8.41 27.43
CA PRO A 609 18.21 -8.37 27.33
C PRO A 609 18.82 -9.78 27.41
N GLY A 610 19.64 -10.13 26.40
CA GLY A 610 20.27 -11.46 26.28
C GLY A 610 19.35 -12.57 25.78
N GLU A 611 18.06 -12.31 25.59
CA GLU A 611 17.13 -13.30 25.05
C GLU A 611 17.37 -13.51 23.55
N ARG A 612 17.17 -14.77 23.11
CA ARG A 612 17.26 -15.16 21.70
C ARG A 612 16.03 -15.93 21.29
N LYS A 613 15.51 -15.65 20.10
CA LYS A 613 14.38 -16.35 19.47
C LYS A 613 14.70 -16.76 18.04
N THR A 614 14.17 -17.90 17.63
CA THR A 614 14.17 -18.30 16.22
C THR A 614 12.92 -17.78 15.56
N VAL A 615 13.06 -17.06 14.46
CA VAL A 615 11.99 -16.69 13.56
C VAL A 615 11.92 -17.67 12.39
N THR A 616 10.72 -17.96 11.91
CA THR A 616 10.49 -18.94 10.84
C THR A 616 9.57 -18.33 9.78
N PHE A 617 10.03 -18.28 8.55
CA PHE A 617 9.30 -17.83 7.38
C PHE A 617 8.97 -19.01 6.47
N ARG A 618 7.92 -18.88 5.66
CA ARG A 618 7.48 -19.89 4.70
C ARG A 618 7.23 -19.22 3.35
N LEU A 619 8.01 -19.59 2.37
CA LEU A 619 7.95 -19.03 1.02
C LEU A 619 7.40 -20.08 0.06
N ASP A 620 6.33 -19.75 -0.64
CA ASP A 620 5.77 -20.50 -1.75
C ASP A 620 6.31 -19.99 -3.10
N LYS A 621 5.84 -20.56 -4.22
CA LYS A 621 6.17 -20.14 -5.57
C LYS A 621 6.01 -18.64 -5.80
N ARG A 622 4.98 -17.99 -5.18
CA ARG A 622 4.71 -16.57 -5.38
C ARG A 622 5.87 -15.68 -4.92
N ALA A 623 6.65 -16.10 -3.92
CA ALA A 623 7.80 -15.36 -3.44
C ALA A 623 8.91 -15.21 -4.51
N PHE A 624 9.00 -16.14 -5.44
CA PHE A 624 9.98 -16.18 -6.53
C PHE A 624 9.46 -15.62 -7.85
N SER A 625 8.13 -15.43 -7.96
CA SER A 625 7.44 -15.11 -9.21
C SER A 625 7.45 -13.62 -9.55
N TYR A 626 7.32 -13.35 -10.85
CA TYR A 626 6.84 -12.09 -11.43
C TYR A 626 5.63 -12.41 -12.33
N TYR A 627 4.84 -11.39 -12.70
CA TYR A 627 3.72 -11.60 -13.62
C TYR A 627 4.21 -11.60 -15.06
N ASN A 628 4.05 -12.71 -15.74
CA ASN A 628 4.42 -12.86 -17.14
C ASN A 628 3.19 -12.62 -18.03
N GLU A 629 3.21 -11.53 -18.80
CA GLU A 629 2.07 -11.09 -19.62
C GLU A 629 1.77 -12.05 -20.79
N GLU A 630 2.78 -12.76 -21.30
CA GLU A 630 2.58 -13.76 -22.37
C GLU A 630 1.90 -15.03 -21.84
N LEU A 631 2.28 -15.44 -20.62
CA LEU A 631 1.64 -16.56 -19.93
C LEU A 631 0.25 -16.16 -19.39
N GLY A 632 0.06 -14.87 -19.09
CA GLY A 632 -1.12 -14.36 -18.37
C GLY A 632 -1.19 -14.83 -16.91
N ASP A 633 -0.04 -15.18 -16.30
CA ASP A 633 0.02 -15.75 -14.96
C ASP A 633 1.37 -15.49 -14.28
N TRP A 634 1.46 -15.85 -13.01
CA TRP A 634 2.66 -15.76 -12.18
C TRP A 634 3.67 -16.84 -12.55
N TYR A 635 4.86 -16.39 -12.92
CA TYR A 635 5.95 -17.23 -13.37
C TYR A 635 7.19 -17.07 -12.50
N ALA A 636 7.67 -18.17 -11.93
CA ALA A 636 8.94 -18.23 -11.20
C ALA A 636 10.01 -18.85 -12.13
N PRO A 637 10.95 -18.05 -12.65
CA PRO A 637 11.99 -18.54 -13.55
C PRO A 637 12.93 -19.58 -12.90
N ASN A 638 13.50 -20.46 -13.72
CA ASN A 638 14.66 -21.28 -13.31
C ASN A 638 15.82 -20.36 -12.96
N GLY A 639 16.50 -20.64 -11.88
CA GLY A 639 17.70 -19.88 -11.55
C GLY A 639 17.94 -19.78 -10.05
N LYS A 640 18.91 -18.96 -9.70
CA LYS A 640 19.31 -18.70 -8.33
C LYS A 640 18.57 -17.51 -7.76
N TYR A 641 18.26 -17.61 -6.48
CA TYR A 641 17.61 -16.56 -5.70
C TYR A 641 18.34 -16.38 -4.38
N ASP A 642 18.59 -15.14 -3.98
CA ASP A 642 19.08 -14.83 -2.64
C ASP A 642 17.90 -14.63 -1.69
N ILE A 643 17.91 -15.33 -0.57
CA ILE A 643 17.02 -15.16 0.56
C ILE A 643 17.74 -14.30 1.58
N MET A 644 17.20 -13.13 1.86
CA MET A 644 17.85 -12.10 2.67
C MET A 644 17.04 -11.82 3.93
N ILE A 645 17.64 -11.95 5.11
CA ILE A 645 17.09 -11.51 6.39
C ILE A 645 17.69 -10.16 6.72
N ALA A 646 16.85 -9.19 7.03
CA ALA A 646 17.23 -7.79 7.14
C ALA A 646 16.50 -7.05 8.27
N SER A 647 17.07 -5.93 8.70
CA SER A 647 16.42 -4.95 9.57
C SER A 647 15.81 -3.77 8.78
N SER A 648 16.19 -3.63 7.51
CA SER A 648 15.61 -2.69 6.54
C SER A 648 15.95 -3.15 5.12
N SER A 649 15.39 -2.51 4.09
CA SER A 649 15.72 -2.80 2.68
C SER A 649 17.21 -2.62 2.34
N ARG A 650 17.96 -1.88 3.15
CA ARG A 650 19.40 -1.63 2.96
C ARG A 650 20.30 -2.17 4.07
N ASP A 651 19.74 -2.67 5.15
CA ASP A 651 20.50 -3.31 6.23
C ASP A 651 20.28 -4.81 6.21
N ILE A 652 20.90 -5.48 5.22
CA ILE A 652 20.85 -6.92 5.05
C ILE A 652 21.81 -7.57 6.03
N ARG A 653 21.29 -8.39 6.94
CA ARG A 653 22.05 -9.03 8.01
C ARG A 653 22.53 -10.44 7.65
N LEU A 654 21.69 -11.22 6.98
CA LEU A 654 22.00 -12.59 6.59
C LEU A 654 21.51 -12.85 5.17
N THR A 655 22.26 -13.69 4.43
CA THR A 655 21.88 -14.11 3.06
C THR A 655 22.15 -15.60 2.88
N ALA A 656 21.24 -16.29 2.20
CA ALA A 656 21.40 -17.66 1.76
C ALA A 656 20.86 -17.84 0.34
N GLU A 657 21.50 -18.67 -0.46
CA GLU A 657 21.11 -18.93 -1.86
C GLU A 657 20.21 -20.17 -1.95
N VAL A 658 19.18 -20.10 -2.78
CA VAL A 658 18.34 -21.23 -3.18
C VAL A 658 18.20 -21.25 -4.71
N THR A 659 18.06 -22.44 -5.30
CA THR A 659 17.78 -22.61 -6.73
C THR A 659 16.30 -22.93 -6.92
N HIS A 660 15.59 -22.14 -7.74
CA HIS A 660 14.24 -22.49 -8.18
C HIS A 660 14.27 -23.25 -9.50
N LYS A 661 13.40 -24.25 -9.63
CA LYS A 661 13.21 -25.07 -10.83
C LYS A 661 11.74 -25.18 -11.17
N THR A 662 11.36 -24.75 -12.37
CA THR A 662 9.98 -24.86 -12.86
C THR A 662 9.90 -25.83 -14.05
N ALA A 663 8.78 -26.53 -14.12
CA ALA A 663 8.38 -27.30 -15.31
C ALA A 663 7.44 -26.53 -16.24
N VAL A 664 7.04 -25.32 -15.85
CA VAL A 664 6.14 -24.46 -16.63
C VAL A 664 6.85 -24.03 -17.91
N LYS A 665 6.21 -24.29 -19.05
CA LYS A 665 6.66 -23.83 -20.34
C LYS A 665 5.98 -22.53 -20.72
N LEU A 666 6.74 -21.61 -21.31
CA LEU A 666 6.20 -20.34 -21.78
C LEU A 666 5.55 -20.50 -23.15
N PRO A 667 4.47 -19.76 -23.44
CA PRO A 667 3.88 -19.71 -24.77
C PRO A 667 4.92 -19.31 -25.83
N PHE A 668 4.90 -19.97 -26.97
CA PHE A 668 5.78 -19.64 -28.09
C PHE A 668 5.04 -19.87 -29.41
N VAL A 669 4.81 -18.77 -30.12
CA VAL A 669 4.23 -18.77 -31.46
C VAL A 669 5.15 -17.98 -32.37
N ALA A 670 5.87 -18.68 -33.24
CA ALA A 670 6.75 -18.04 -34.20
C ALA A 670 5.94 -17.31 -35.29
N THR A 671 6.44 -16.16 -35.67
CA THR A 671 5.98 -15.35 -36.79
C THR A 671 7.19 -14.91 -37.64
N GLU A 672 7.00 -14.25 -38.76
CA GLU A 672 8.09 -13.64 -39.50
C GLU A 672 8.88 -12.58 -38.71
N ASN A 673 8.29 -12.07 -37.61
CA ASN A 673 8.91 -11.08 -36.72
C ASN A 673 9.64 -11.71 -35.54
N THR A 674 9.53 -13.02 -35.32
CA THR A 674 10.27 -13.74 -34.27
C THR A 674 11.78 -13.60 -34.52
N VAL A 675 12.52 -13.19 -33.48
CA VAL A 675 13.98 -13.03 -33.60
C VAL A 675 14.70 -14.35 -33.33
N PHE A 676 15.87 -14.51 -33.94
CA PHE A 676 16.65 -15.77 -33.79
C PHE A 676 16.96 -16.09 -32.32
N GLY A 677 17.25 -15.10 -31.50
CA GLY A 677 17.54 -15.28 -30.08
C GLY A 677 16.44 -15.94 -29.29
N GLU A 678 15.19 -15.89 -29.78
CA GLU A 678 14.04 -16.50 -29.08
C GLU A 678 14.03 -18.05 -29.22
N PHE A 679 14.76 -18.62 -30.17
CA PHE A 679 14.70 -20.06 -30.45
C PHE A 679 16.06 -20.73 -30.78
N MET A 680 17.11 -19.95 -31.08
CA MET A 680 18.39 -20.49 -31.57
C MET A 680 19.13 -21.38 -30.56
N ASP A 681 18.85 -21.25 -29.30
CA ASP A 681 19.49 -22.02 -28.23
C ASP A 681 18.68 -23.25 -27.80
N TYR A 682 17.51 -23.44 -28.39
CA TYR A 682 16.63 -24.57 -28.11
C TYR A 682 16.89 -25.73 -29.13
N ALA A 683 16.85 -26.95 -28.62
CA ALA A 683 17.01 -28.14 -29.47
C ALA A 683 15.93 -28.22 -30.56
N GLU A 684 14.72 -27.80 -30.26
CA GLU A 684 13.57 -27.71 -31.16
C GLU A 684 13.82 -26.73 -32.32
N GLY A 685 14.51 -25.61 -32.04
CA GLY A 685 14.82 -24.59 -33.06
C GLY A 685 16.00 -25.00 -34.01
N LYS A 686 16.77 -26.05 -33.66
CA LYS A 686 18.01 -26.40 -34.36
C LYS A 686 17.79 -26.73 -35.85
N ALA A 687 16.75 -27.49 -36.17
CA ALA A 687 16.47 -27.88 -37.56
C ALA A 687 16.15 -26.66 -38.44
N THR A 688 15.40 -25.71 -37.90
CA THR A 688 15.08 -24.42 -38.57
C THR A 688 16.34 -23.59 -38.75
N ILE A 689 17.20 -23.52 -37.71
CA ILE A 689 18.49 -22.83 -37.80
C ILE A 689 19.37 -23.44 -38.89
N ASP A 690 19.53 -24.74 -38.92
CA ASP A 690 20.34 -25.46 -39.92
C ASP A 690 19.79 -25.20 -41.35
N LEU A 691 18.47 -25.18 -41.51
CA LEU A 691 17.81 -24.86 -42.78
C LEU A 691 18.13 -23.44 -43.27
N LEU A 692 18.04 -22.46 -42.37
CA LEU A 692 18.21 -21.04 -42.67
C LEU A 692 19.69 -20.67 -42.76
N PHE A 693 20.54 -21.14 -41.84
CA PHE A 693 21.96 -20.78 -41.81
C PHE A 693 22.78 -21.43 -42.94
N SER A 694 22.41 -22.60 -43.44
CA SER A 694 23.05 -23.17 -44.61
C SER A 694 23.00 -22.26 -45.84
N LYS A 695 22.02 -21.33 -45.88
CA LYS A 695 21.82 -20.36 -46.95
C LYS A 695 22.31 -18.95 -46.62
N VAL A 696 22.20 -18.51 -45.36
CA VAL A 696 22.48 -17.14 -44.89
C VAL A 696 23.95 -16.93 -44.53
N ALA A 697 24.62 -17.92 -43.95
CA ALA A 697 25.99 -17.80 -43.49
C ALA A 697 26.99 -17.45 -44.60
N LYS A 698 26.68 -17.84 -45.85
CA LYS A 698 27.51 -17.48 -47.01
C LYS A 698 27.39 -16.02 -47.43
N GLY A 699 26.31 -15.35 -47.09
CA GLY A 699 26.06 -13.94 -47.48
C GLY A 699 26.46 -12.91 -46.42
N LEU A 700 26.26 -13.23 -45.13
CA LEU A 700 26.49 -12.30 -44.01
C LEU A 700 27.87 -12.43 -43.36
N LEU A 701 28.50 -13.63 -43.40
CA LEU A 701 29.73 -13.95 -42.68
C LEU A 701 30.97 -13.95 -43.57
N GLY A 702 30.95 -13.28 -44.72
CA GLY A 702 32.01 -13.22 -45.70
C GLY A 702 33.31 -12.52 -45.26
N GLY A 703 33.67 -12.51 -43.99
CA GLY A 703 34.92 -11.91 -43.51
C GLY A 703 35.30 -12.36 -42.10
N ASP A 704 36.58 -12.70 -41.94
CA ASP A 704 37.23 -13.17 -40.68
C ASP A 704 37.42 -12.08 -39.63
N HIS A 705 36.54 -11.08 -39.57
CA HIS A 705 36.78 -9.85 -38.80
C HIS A 705 35.88 -9.61 -37.60
N PHE A 706 34.93 -10.51 -37.28
CA PHE A 706 34.05 -10.36 -36.12
C PHE A 706 34.24 -11.47 -35.10
N GLU A 707 34.30 -11.10 -33.82
CA GLU A 707 34.26 -12.07 -32.73
C GLU A 707 32.95 -12.90 -32.78
N PRO A 708 33.04 -14.24 -32.60
CA PRO A 708 31.88 -15.14 -32.72
C PRO A 708 30.67 -14.73 -31.84
N GLU A 709 30.96 -14.21 -30.67
CA GLU A 709 29.91 -13.79 -29.73
C GLU A 709 29.17 -12.50 -30.21
N ALA A 710 29.89 -11.55 -30.81
CA ALA A 710 29.31 -10.36 -31.42
C ALA A 710 28.39 -10.70 -32.60
N VAL A 711 28.84 -11.69 -33.45
CA VAL A 711 28.03 -12.20 -34.58
C VAL A 711 26.77 -12.89 -34.07
N ARG A 712 26.89 -13.74 -33.02
CA ARG A 712 25.75 -14.43 -32.40
C ARG A 712 24.75 -13.44 -31.83
N SER A 713 25.23 -12.42 -31.12
CA SER A 713 24.36 -11.35 -30.55
C SER A 713 23.64 -10.56 -31.62
N MET A 714 24.35 -10.21 -32.72
CA MET A 714 23.75 -9.48 -33.86
C MET A 714 22.67 -10.32 -34.54
N ILE A 715 22.95 -11.59 -34.82
CA ILE A 715 21.99 -12.51 -35.45
C ILE A 715 20.82 -12.77 -34.49
N GLY A 716 21.07 -12.92 -33.20
CA GLY A 716 20.05 -13.14 -32.18
C GLY A 716 18.99 -12.04 -32.16
N SER A 717 19.36 -10.81 -32.48
CA SER A 717 18.47 -9.66 -32.55
C SER A 717 17.73 -9.51 -33.89
N MET A 718 18.05 -10.33 -34.88
CA MET A 718 17.44 -10.22 -36.21
C MET A 718 16.10 -10.96 -36.26
N PRO A 719 15.01 -10.34 -36.72
CA PRO A 719 13.78 -11.07 -36.99
C PRO A 719 13.90 -11.92 -38.27
N LEU A 720 13.18 -13.04 -38.28
CA LEU A 720 13.19 -13.99 -39.41
C LEU A 720 12.97 -13.32 -40.77
N ARG A 721 12.10 -12.31 -40.84
CA ARG A 721 11.83 -11.58 -42.10
C ARG A 721 13.07 -10.94 -42.73
N GLN A 722 14.09 -10.57 -41.94
CA GLN A 722 15.30 -9.94 -42.46
C GLN A 722 16.15 -10.87 -43.32
N ILE A 723 15.95 -12.19 -43.20
CA ILE A 723 16.62 -13.16 -44.05
C ILE A 723 16.27 -12.97 -45.52
N ARG A 724 15.10 -12.42 -45.86
CA ARG A 724 14.75 -12.03 -47.23
C ARG A 724 15.85 -11.13 -47.84
N SER A 725 16.24 -10.09 -47.09
CA SER A 725 17.20 -9.08 -47.56
C SER A 725 18.65 -9.54 -47.51
N PHE A 726 19.03 -10.30 -46.50
CA PHE A 726 20.42 -10.71 -46.27
C PHE A 726 20.75 -12.10 -46.82
N GLY A 727 19.80 -13.02 -46.92
CA GLY A 727 19.99 -14.39 -47.34
C GLY A 727 19.36 -14.73 -48.70
N GLY A 728 18.60 -13.81 -49.31
CA GLY A 728 17.94 -14.03 -50.60
C GLY A 728 16.95 -15.21 -50.59
N ILE A 729 16.28 -15.48 -49.49
CA ILE A 729 15.28 -16.55 -49.39
C ILE A 729 13.91 -16.04 -49.90
N SER A 730 13.12 -16.98 -50.43
CA SER A 730 11.75 -16.68 -50.86
C SER A 730 10.80 -16.62 -49.67
N ASP A 731 9.64 -16.01 -49.89
CA ASP A 731 8.56 -15.96 -48.88
C ASP A 731 8.07 -17.37 -48.50
N GLU A 732 8.04 -18.30 -49.45
CA GLU A 732 7.65 -19.68 -49.21
C GLU A 732 8.64 -20.39 -48.25
N LEU A 733 9.92 -20.13 -48.37
CA LEU A 733 10.93 -20.74 -47.50
C LEU A 733 10.88 -20.12 -46.11
N LEU A 734 10.63 -18.81 -46.02
CA LEU A 734 10.42 -18.14 -44.74
C LEU A 734 9.17 -18.68 -44.00
N GLN A 735 8.06 -18.85 -44.72
CA GLN A 735 6.84 -19.43 -44.13
C GLN A 735 7.10 -20.88 -43.71
N GLN A 736 7.81 -21.67 -44.47
CA GLN A 736 8.19 -23.03 -44.07
C GLN A 736 9.01 -23.03 -42.77
N ALA A 737 9.94 -22.10 -42.60
CA ALA A 737 10.71 -21.97 -41.37
C ALA A 737 9.82 -21.61 -40.17
N VAL A 738 8.88 -20.68 -40.33
CA VAL A 738 7.89 -20.32 -39.32
C VAL A 738 7.00 -21.52 -38.94
N ASP A 739 6.52 -22.26 -39.97
CA ASP A 739 5.66 -23.44 -39.76
C ASP A 739 6.43 -24.56 -39.03
N MET A 740 7.73 -24.76 -39.39
CA MET A 740 8.59 -25.71 -38.68
C MET A 740 8.77 -25.35 -37.21
N LEU A 741 9.09 -24.09 -36.90
CA LEU A 741 9.23 -23.63 -35.52
C LEU A 741 7.92 -23.87 -34.73
N ASN A 742 6.79 -23.47 -35.26
CA ASN A 742 5.49 -23.68 -34.61
C ASN A 742 5.17 -25.16 -34.41
N LYS A 743 5.57 -26.02 -35.33
CA LYS A 743 5.41 -27.47 -35.22
C LYS A 743 6.35 -28.06 -34.17
N ASP A 744 7.64 -27.71 -34.22
CA ASP A 744 8.68 -28.31 -33.39
C ASP A 744 8.55 -27.87 -31.91
N PHE A 745 8.18 -26.62 -31.66
CA PHE A 745 7.89 -26.13 -30.30
C PHE A 745 6.49 -26.54 -29.79
N GLY A 746 5.54 -26.85 -30.68
CA GLY A 746 4.18 -27.26 -30.28
C GLY A 746 3.42 -26.21 -29.46
N GLY A 747 3.72 -24.95 -29.70
CA GLY A 747 3.10 -23.81 -29.00
C GLY A 747 3.78 -23.37 -27.70
N PHE A 748 4.84 -24.09 -27.25
CA PHE A 748 5.49 -23.80 -25.97
C PHE A 748 7.00 -24.02 -26.03
N LYS A 749 7.75 -23.20 -25.28
CA LYS A 749 9.20 -23.41 -25.03
C LYS A 749 9.47 -23.51 -23.52
N ALA A 750 10.39 -24.40 -23.11
CA ALA A 750 10.91 -24.46 -21.77
C ALA A 750 11.91 -23.30 -21.55
N GLN A 751 12.07 -22.84 -20.31
CA GLN A 751 13.20 -21.98 -19.97
C GLN A 751 14.49 -22.80 -20.01
N MET A 752 15.52 -22.30 -20.66
CA MET A 752 16.84 -22.95 -20.75
C MET A 752 17.64 -22.81 -19.46
#